data_f67331065d77e4d10c90f632f10f0fd6
#
_entry.id   f67331065d77e4d10c90f632f10f0fd6
#
_cell.length_a   1.000
_cell.length_b   1.000
_cell.length_c   1.000
_cell.angle_alpha   90.00
_cell.angle_beta   90.00
_cell.angle_gamma   90.00
#
_symmetry.space_group_name_H-M   'P 1'
#
loop_
_entity.id
_entity.type
_entity.pdbx_description
1 polymer ?
#
loop_
_entity_poly.entity_id
_entity_poly.type
_entity_poly.pdbx_seq_one_letter_code
_entity_poly.pdbx_strand_id
1 'polypeptide(L)'
;PSLETIRLSAPNEVDLLAFYEQYGFKGLVRSRGAGVSETAGADNAAGKTAKSGKPAFVPMDDLFAEPEPVVTVTGDKQYETILTWDQLDAWLPKLEAAECVAIDTETTSLDAMRAELVGISWSIQPGEAAYLPLRHDGPDAPVQLPMNEVLAKLKPWLENPLKLKVGQHIKYDRHVFANVGIEVHGYAHDTMLQSYVLEVHKPHSLTSLALRHVGRTGITYEDLCGKGAHQISFAQVDVAKASEYSCEDSDQCLDVHGVLWPRIQADAKLRAIYDIEIATSEALFRIERNGVLIDGPTLASQSQALGQRILQLETEAYEIAGQPFNLSSPKQLGEIFFDKLGLPVIKKTATGARSTDEEVLEKLAEDYPLPARILEHRSLSKLKGTYTDKLAQMALPRTGRVHTHYAQAVAVTGRLSSNDPNLQNIPIRTAEGRKVREAFVAPAGSLIASADYSQIELRIMAHLSGDEALLRAFHQGLDVHKATAAEVFGLTPDQVSSEQRRYAKTINFGLIYGMSAFGLAKALGIDNGAAKNYIERYFQRFAGVKRYMDETREQAKSQGYVETVFGRRLYLPEINSPNGPRRAGAERAAINAPMQGTAADLIKLSMIAVQAGIDREQRKTKVIMQVHDELVFEVPEDEVAWLKVAVPQWMADVAALKVPLLAEVGVGINWDQAH
;
A
#
# COMPACT_ATOMS: atom_id res chain seq x y z
N PRO A 1 5.35 -1.11 -47.81
CA PRO A 1 5.55 -2.41 -47.17
C PRO A 1 4.26 -2.82 -46.45
N SER A 2 3.80 -4.05 -46.63
CA SER A 2 2.67 -4.58 -45.91
C SER A 2 3.07 -4.84 -44.44
N LEU A 3 2.13 -4.78 -43.48
CA LEU A 3 2.39 -5.06 -42.08
C LEU A 3 3.01 -6.44 -41.87
N GLU A 4 2.77 -7.41 -42.76
CA GLU A 4 3.34 -8.76 -42.75
C GLU A 4 4.85 -8.81 -43.03
N THR A 5 5.43 -7.74 -43.56
CA THR A 5 6.89 -7.67 -43.84
C THR A 5 7.69 -6.94 -42.78
N ILE A 6 7.05 -6.40 -41.73
CA ILE A 6 7.71 -5.70 -40.63
C ILE A 6 8.17 -6.77 -39.62
N ARG A 7 9.45 -7.07 -39.60
CA ARG A 7 10.06 -7.91 -38.55
C ARG A 7 10.87 -7.05 -37.60
N LEU A 8 10.73 -7.30 -36.31
CA LEU A 8 11.58 -6.69 -35.28
C LEU A 8 13.00 -7.24 -35.49
N SER A 9 13.94 -6.39 -35.87
CA SER A 9 15.37 -6.72 -35.86
C SER A 9 16.05 -6.09 -34.64
N ALA A 10 17.11 -6.72 -34.16
CA ALA A 10 17.90 -6.11 -33.09
C ALA A 10 18.35 -4.69 -33.53
N PRO A 11 18.22 -3.68 -32.66
CA PRO A 11 18.58 -2.31 -33.01
C PRO A 11 20.07 -2.22 -33.34
N ASN A 12 20.42 -1.50 -34.38
CA ASN A 12 21.83 -1.15 -34.66
C ASN A 12 22.23 -0.09 -33.62
N GLU A 13 23.05 -0.47 -32.65
CA GLU A 13 23.46 0.40 -31.53
C GLU A 13 24.21 1.65 -31.98
N VAL A 14 24.93 1.60 -33.09
CA VAL A 14 25.68 2.75 -33.67
C VAL A 14 24.69 3.78 -34.23
N ASP A 15 23.73 3.31 -35.01
CA ASP A 15 22.71 4.19 -35.60
C ASP A 15 21.79 4.77 -34.52
N LEU A 16 21.52 3.99 -33.50
CA LEU A 16 20.69 4.41 -32.36
C LEU A 16 21.41 5.45 -31.49
N LEU A 17 22.72 5.30 -31.27
CA LEU A 17 23.53 6.30 -30.58
C LEU A 17 23.62 7.60 -31.38
N ALA A 18 23.84 7.53 -32.70
CA ALA A 18 23.84 8.69 -33.58
C ALA A 18 22.49 9.43 -33.58
N PHE A 19 21.40 8.66 -33.57
CA PHE A 19 20.04 9.23 -33.43
C PHE A 19 19.88 9.95 -32.09
N TYR A 20 20.30 9.36 -30.98
CA TYR A 20 20.20 9.99 -29.67
C TYR A 20 21.07 11.24 -29.54
N GLU A 21 22.24 11.28 -30.15
CA GLU A 21 23.09 12.48 -30.20
C GLU A 21 22.44 13.58 -31.04
N GLN A 22 21.95 13.23 -32.23
CA GLN A 22 21.30 14.17 -33.14
C GLN A 22 20.06 14.85 -32.52
N TYR A 23 19.28 14.10 -31.73
CA TYR A 23 18.03 14.61 -31.13
C TYR A 23 18.19 15.01 -29.65
N GLY A 24 19.39 15.05 -29.12
CA GLY A 24 19.71 15.62 -27.80
C GLY A 24 19.30 14.77 -26.60
N PHE A 25 19.14 13.46 -26.74
CA PHE A 25 18.83 12.51 -25.65
C PHE A 25 20.06 12.19 -24.81
N LYS A 26 20.68 13.19 -24.18
CA LYS A 26 21.94 13.08 -23.43
C LYS A 26 21.99 11.96 -22.38
N GLY A 27 20.87 11.61 -21.77
CA GLY A 27 20.74 10.53 -20.80
C GLY A 27 20.93 9.15 -21.44
N LEU A 28 20.32 8.94 -22.61
CA LEU A 28 20.39 7.68 -23.35
C LEU A 28 21.75 7.49 -24.02
N VAL A 29 22.37 8.58 -24.49
CA VAL A 29 23.76 8.56 -24.98
C VAL A 29 24.73 8.10 -23.89
N ARG A 30 24.59 8.62 -22.65
CA ARG A 30 25.46 8.22 -21.54
C ARG A 30 25.25 6.77 -21.10
N SER A 31 24.01 6.29 -21.07
CA SER A 31 23.70 4.93 -20.62
C SER A 31 24.16 3.83 -21.59
N ARG A 32 24.21 4.15 -22.90
CA ARG A 32 24.63 3.19 -23.95
C ARG A 32 26.08 3.41 -24.42
N GLY A 33 26.60 4.62 -24.33
CA GLY A 33 27.98 4.94 -24.71
C GLY A 33 29.04 4.34 -23.78
N ALA A 34 28.68 3.95 -22.56
CA ALA A 34 29.58 3.25 -21.65
C ALA A 34 29.86 1.75 -22.03
N GLY A 35 28.99 1.19 -22.90
CA GLY A 35 29.12 -0.21 -23.35
C GLY A 35 29.95 -0.42 -24.65
N VAL A 36 30.32 0.65 -25.37
CA VAL A 36 30.97 0.54 -26.67
C VAL A 36 32.52 0.72 -26.60
N SER A 37 33.07 0.99 -25.40
CA SER A 37 34.50 1.29 -25.21
C SER A 37 35.42 0.08 -24.91
N GLU A 38 34.94 -1.18 -24.96
CA GLU A 38 35.74 -2.36 -24.61
C GLU A 38 35.83 -3.44 -25.70
N THR A 39 35.94 -3.07 -26.96
CA THR A 39 36.37 -4.05 -28.00
C THR A 39 37.36 -3.45 -28.96
N ALA A 40 38.54 -3.07 -28.51
CA ALA A 40 39.74 -2.98 -29.35
C ALA A 40 41.00 -2.95 -28.46
N GLY A 41 41.72 -4.05 -28.43
CA GLY A 41 43.10 -4.08 -27.87
C GLY A 41 43.46 -5.36 -27.14
N ALA A 42 43.68 -6.43 -27.88
CA ALA A 42 44.40 -7.61 -27.38
C ALA A 42 45.92 -7.36 -27.35
N ASP A 43 46.54 -8.06 -26.42
CA ASP A 43 47.98 -8.34 -26.25
C ASP A 43 48.76 -7.44 -25.28
N ASN A 44 49.05 -7.91 -24.08
CA ASN A 44 50.32 -8.46 -23.73
C ASN A 44 50.45 -8.92 -22.27
N ALA A 45 51.15 -10.01 -22.14
CA ALA A 45 51.35 -10.91 -21.04
C ALA A 45 52.09 -10.36 -19.80
N ALA A 46 52.00 -11.17 -18.77
CA ALA A 46 52.96 -11.50 -17.72
C ALA A 46 52.87 -10.82 -16.35
N GLY A 47 52.39 -11.59 -15.41
CA GLY A 47 53.11 -11.86 -14.15
C GLY A 47 52.91 -10.91 -12.99
N LYS A 48 52.18 -11.33 -11.97
CA LYS A 48 52.70 -11.59 -10.61
C LYS A 48 51.62 -11.70 -9.51
N THR A 49 51.68 -12.82 -8.83
CA THR A 49 51.51 -13.09 -7.40
C THR A 49 50.18 -12.76 -6.70
N ALA A 50 49.61 -13.84 -6.24
CA ALA A 50 48.51 -13.93 -5.26
C ALA A 50 48.72 -13.09 -3.99
N LYS A 51 47.68 -12.36 -3.57
CA LYS A 51 47.46 -12.00 -2.17
C LYS A 51 45.98 -12.11 -1.83
N SER A 52 45.75 -12.97 -0.85
CA SER A 52 44.67 -13.05 0.16
C SER A 52 43.29 -12.52 -0.16
N GLY A 53 42.34 -13.44 -0.10
CA GLY A 53 40.92 -13.36 -0.18
C GLY A 53 40.21 -12.12 0.39
N LYS A 54 39.56 -11.41 -0.52
CA LYS A 54 38.34 -10.70 -0.26
C LYS A 54 37.18 -11.63 -0.64
N PRO A 55 36.05 -11.62 0.07
CA PRO A 55 34.88 -12.37 -0.39
C PRO A 55 34.50 -11.88 -1.78
N ALA A 56 34.22 -12.82 -2.67
CA ALA A 56 33.83 -12.53 -4.04
C ALA A 56 32.59 -11.61 -4.03
N PHE A 57 32.76 -10.44 -4.63
CA PHE A 57 31.67 -9.54 -4.94
C PHE A 57 30.78 -10.23 -5.98
N VAL A 58 29.58 -10.63 -5.61
CA VAL A 58 28.55 -11.08 -6.55
C VAL A 58 28.03 -9.82 -7.23
N PRO A 59 28.13 -9.68 -8.56
CA PRO A 59 27.54 -8.55 -9.27
C PRO A 59 26.04 -8.48 -8.97
N MET A 60 25.53 -7.28 -8.76
CA MET A 60 24.13 -7.04 -8.36
C MET A 60 23.12 -7.48 -9.44
N ASP A 61 23.55 -7.57 -10.68
CA ASP A 61 22.75 -8.10 -11.79
C ASP A 61 22.39 -9.58 -11.59
N ASP A 62 23.25 -10.36 -10.95
CA ASP A 62 22.94 -11.76 -10.61
C ASP A 62 22.02 -11.91 -9.39
N LEU A 63 21.98 -10.93 -8.49
CA LEU A 63 21.07 -10.96 -7.31
C LEU A 63 19.60 -10.66 -7.69
N PHE A 64 19.41 -9.98 -8.81
CA PHE A 64 18.11 -9.62 -9.37
C PHE A 64 17.89 -10.24 -10.77
N ALA A 65 18.77 -11.19 -11.18
CA ALA A 65 18.55 -11.94 -12.39
C ALA A 65 17.16 -12.59 -12.32
N GLU A 66 16.32 -12.28 -13.29
CA GLU A 66 15.05 -12.96 -13.41
C GLU A 66 15.33 -14.44 -13.63
N PRO A 67 14.71 -15.37 -12.87
CA PRO A 67 14.79 -16.77 -13.22
C PRO A 67 14.31 -16.88 -14.66
N GLU A 68 15.07 -17.59 -15.51
CA GLU A 68 14.60 -17.89 -16.86
C GLU A 68 13.19 -18.44 -16.76
N PRO A 69 12.22 -17.97 -17.55
CA PRO A 69 10.86 -18.43 -17.48
C PRO A 69 10.89 -19.96 -17.63
N VAL A 70 10.39 -20.65 -16.62
CA VAL A 70 10.16 -22.08 -16.73
C VAL A 70 9.07 -22.22 -17.78
N VAL A 71 9.45 -22.57 -19.00
CA VAL A 71 8.51 -22.85 -20.07
C VAL A 71 7.73 -24.10 -19.64
N THR A 72 6.65 -23.91 -18.93
CA THR A 72 5.66 -24.96 -18.78
C THR A 72 5.08 -25.17 -20.18
N VAL A 73 5.43 -26.28 -20.80
CA VAL A 73 4.80 -26.71 -22.03
C VAL A 73 3.34 -26.96 -21.68
N THR A 74 2.50 -25.95 -21.91
CA THR A 74 1.03 -26.14 -21.83
C THR A 74 0.69 -27.17 -22.91
N GLY A 75 0.17 -28.32 -22.47
CA GLY A 75 -0.52 -29.25 -23.35
C GLY A 75 -1.64 -28.52 -24.09
N ASP A 76 -2.29 -29.19 -25.03
CA ASP A 76 -3.44 -28.63 -25.76
C ASP A 76 -4.46 -28.06 -24.74
N LYS A 77 -4.79 -26.78 -24.88
CA LYS A 77 -5.76 -26.08 -24.02
C LYS A 77 -7.13 -26.77 -24.14
N GLN A 78 -7.67 -27.23 -23.03
CA GLN A 78 -9.01 -27.83 -22.91
C GLN A 78 -9.87 -26.83 -22.12
N TYR A 79 -10.37 -25.81 -22.81
CA TYR A 79 -11.25 -24.78 -22.25
C TYR A 79 -12.70 -25.07 -22.64
N GLU A 80 -13.58 -25.18 -21.64
CA GLU A 80 -14.98 -25.48 -21.83
C GLU A 80 -15.90 -24.37 -21.37
N THR A 81 -16.89 -24.00 -22.21
CA THR A 81 -18.00 -23.13 -21.82
C THR A 81 -19.17 -23.96 -21.33
N ILE A 82 -19.59 -23.79 -20.09
CA ILE A 82 -20.65 -24.56 -19.45
C ILE A 82 -22.00 -23.87 -19.70
N LEU A 83 -22.82 -24.43 -20.56
CA LEU A 83 -24.15 -23.93 -20.90
C LEU A 83 -25.28 -24.92 -20.53
N THR A 84 -24.94 -26.16 -20.17
CA THR A 84 -25.90 -27.19 -19.83
C THR A 84 -25.65 -27.82 -18.47
N TRP A 85 -26.70 -28.38 -17.87
CA TRP A 85 -26.60 -29.09 -16.60
C TRP A 85 -25.67 -30.31 -16.68
N ASP A 86 -25.68 -31.02 -17.79
CA ASP A 86 -24.80 -32.19 -17.99
C ASP A 86 -23.33 -31.81 -17.96
N GLN A 87 -22.98 -30.66 -18.56
CA GLN A 87 -21.61 -30.13 -18.49
C GLN A 87 -21.24 -29.76 -17.06
N LEU A 88 -22.10 -29.03 -16.35
CA LEU A 88 -21.84 -28.67 -14.95
C LEU A 88 -21.71 -29.92 -14.07
N ASP A 89 -22.60 -30.90 -14.27
CA ASP A 89 -22.56 -32.14 -13.51
C ASP A 89 -21.33 -33.00 -13.79
N ALA A 90 -20.74 -32.91 -14.98
CA ALA A 90 -19.45 -33.52 -15.31
C ALA A 90 -18.27 -32.83 -14.61
N TRP A 91 -18.34 -31.50 -14.34
CA TRP A 91 -17.30 -30.74 -13.65
C TRP A 91 -17.31 -30.89 -12.12
N LEU A 92 -18.47 -31.08 -11.49
CA LEU A 92 -18.58 -31.20 -10.03
C LEU A 92 -17.66 -32.25 -9.42
N PRO A 93 -17.60 -33.50 -9.93
CA PRO A 93 -16.67 -34.50 -9.43
C PRO A 93 -15.20 -34.13 -9.62
N LYS A 94 -14.86 -33.42 -10.68
CA LYS A 94 -13.50 -32.94 -10.92
C LYS A 94 -13.11 -31.88 -9.88
N LEU A 95 -14.00 -30.91 -9.60
CA LEU A 95 -13.81 -29.91 -8.55
C LEU A 95 -13.67 -30.55 -7.17
N GLU A 96 -14.47 -31.57 -6.88
CA GLU A 96 -14.39 -32.30 -5.62
C GLU A 96 -13.11 -33.13 -5.47
N ALA A 97 -12.54 -33.63 -6.55
CA ALA A 97 -11.35 -34.47 -6.55
C ALA A 97 -10.04 -33.66 -6.58
N ALA A 98 -10.07 -32.46 -7.10
CA ALA A 98 -8.88 -31.60 -7.25
C ALA A 98 -8.30 -31.23 -5.89
N GLU A 99 -6.96 -31.24 -5.77
CA GLU A 99 -6.22 -30.84 -4.57
C GLU A 99 -6.36 -29.34 -4.31
N CYS A 100 -6.23 -28.53 -5.37
CA CYS A 100 -6.42 -27.09 -5.33
C CYS A 100 -7.05 -26.63 -6.65
N VAL A 101 -8.01 -25.73 -6.59
CA VAL A 101 -8.71 -25.19 -7.76
C VAL A 101 -8.45 -23.70 -7.87
N ALA A 102 -7.97 -23.25 -9.02
CA ALA A 102 -7.99 -21.83 -9.33
C ALA A 102 -9.41 -21.40 -9.64
N ILE A 103 -9.87 -20.30 -9.02
CA ILE A 103 -11.22 -19.76 -9.22
C ILE A 103 -11.13 -18.25 -9.42
N ASP A 104 -11.92 -17.74 -10.35
CA ASP A 104 -12.03 -16.33 -10.67
C ASP A 104 -13.46 -15.94 -10.99
N THR A 105 -13.83 -14.68 -10.83
CA THR A 105 -15.19 -14.16 -11.09
C THR A 105 -15.16 -13.01 -12.08
N GLU A 106 -16.04 -13.08 -13.06
CA GLU A 106 -16.31 -11.98 -13.97
C GLU A 106 -17.50 -11.15 -13.49
N THR A 107 -17.39 -9.82 -13.58
CA THR A 107 -18.30 -8.91 -12.91
C THR A 107 -18.63 -7.66 -13.71
N THR A 108 -19.66 -6.92 -13.26
CA THR A 108 -20.08 -5.67 -13.88
C THR A 108 -19.31 -4.44 -13.43
N SER A 109 -18.51 -4.52 -12.35
CA SER A 109 -17.87 -3.34 -11.72
C SER A 109 -16.64 -3.72 -10.92
N LEU A 110 -15.67 -2.82 -10.86
CA LEU A 110 -14.50 -2.92 -9.95
C LEU A 110 -14.85 -2.59 -8.50
N ASP A 111 -16.00 -1.93 -8.23
CA ASP A 111 -16.51 -1.73 -6.88
C ASP A 111 -17.09 -3.05 -6.35
N ALA A 112 -16.31 -3.73 -5.52
CA ALA A 112 -16.64 -5.07 -5.01
C ALA A 112 -17.98 -5.12 -4.26
N MET A 113 -18.43 -4.01 -3.62
CA MET A 113 -19.70 -3.96 -2.90
C MET A 113 -20.92 -3.83 -3.82
N ARG A 114 -20.72 -3.37 -5.05
CA ARG A 114 -21.76 -3.13 -6.07
C ARG A 114 -21.65 -4.06 -7.27
N ALA A 115 -20.54 -4.80 -7.35
CA ALA A 115 -20.29 -5.73 -8.43
C ALA A 115 -21.36 -6.82 -8.48
N GLU A 116 -21.92 -7.03 -9.65
CA GLU A 116 -22.83 -8.16 -9.95
C GLU A 116 -22.04 -9.26 -10.64
N LEU A 117 -22.27 -10.49 -10.25
CA LEU A 117 -21.63 -11.68 -10.83
C LEU A 117 -22.14 -11.90 -12.26
N VAL A 118 -21.21 -11.95 -13.22
CA VAL A 118 -21.50 -12.24 -14.64
C VAL A 118 -21.17 -13.69 -14.99
N GLY A 119 -20.08 -14.22 -14.44
CA GLY A 119 -19.68 -15.62 -14.65
C GLY A 119 -18.62 -16.05 -13.65
N ILE A 120 -18.35 -17.34 -13.64
CA ILE A 120 -17.34 -17.98 -12.78
C ILE A 120 -16.44 -18.82 -13.68
N SER A 121 -15.13 -18.71 -13.53
CA SER A 121 -14.17 -19.61 -14.15
C SER A 121 -13.40 -20.41 -13.11
N TRP A 122 -12.91 -21.56 -13.52
CA TRP A 122 -12.02 -22.39 -12.71
C TRP A 122 -11.07 -23.20 -13.55
N SER A 123 -9.90 -23.52 -12.96
CA SER A 123 -8.93 -24.46 -13.51
C SER A 123 -8.51 -25.44 -12.42
N ILE A 124 -8.43 -26.73 -12.80
CA ILE A 124 -8.08 -27.83 -11.87
C ILE A 124 -6.66 -28.38 -12.11
N GLN A 125 -6.13 -28.17 -13.30
CA GLN A 125 -4.76 -28.49 -13.70
C GLN A 125 -4.35 -27.60 -14.88
N PRO A 126 -3.05 -27.39 -15.10
CA PRO A 126 -2.57 -26.63 -16.25
C PRO A 126 -3.17 -27.08 -17.57
N GLY A 127 -3.77 -26.14 -18.31
CA GLY A 127 -4.41 -26.39 -19.59
C GLY A 127 -5.86 -26.89 -19.50
N GLU A 128 -6.42 -27.22 -18.34
CA GLU A 128 -7.82 -27.66 -18.17
C GLU A 128 -8.61 -26.64 -17.34
N ALA A 129 -9.52 -25.90 -17.98
CA ALA A 129 -10.32 -24.86 -17.37
C ALA A 129 -11.75 -24.82 -17.92
N ALA A 130 -12.67 -24.23 -17.17
CA ALA A 130 -14.03 -24.00 -17.63
C ALA A 130 -14.53 -22.62 -17.20
N TYR A 131 -15.41 -22.07 -18.01
CA TYR A 131 -16.16 -20.87 -17.75
C TYR A 131 -17.66 -21.14 -17.71
N LEU A 132 -18.31 -20.66 -16.66
CA LEU A 132 -19.75 -20.77 -16.43
C LEU A 132 -20.39 -19.39 -16.54
N PRO A 133 -20.92 -18.98 -17.72
CA PRO A 133 -21.64 -17.73 -17.87
C PRO A 133 -22.97 -17.77 -17.13
N LEU A 134 -23.34 -16.68 -16.47
CA LEU A 134 -24.56 -16.60 -15.65
C LEU A 134 -25.41 -15.35 -15.92
N ARG A 135 -24.80 -14.27 -16.47
CA ARG A 135 -25.48 -12.99 -16.65
C ARG A 135 -24.98 -12.23 -17.89
N HIS A 136 -24.61 -12.91 -18.93
CA HIS A 136 -24.35 -12.22 -20.20
C HIS A 136 -25.65 -11.78 -20.84
N ASP A 137 -25.69 -10.53 -21.32
CA ASP A 137 -26.84 -9.87 -21.92
C ASP A 137 -26.54 -9.23 -23.31
N GLY A 138 -25.42 -9.60 -23.92
CA GLY A 138 -25.06 -9.20 -25.28
C GLY A 138 -26.07 -9.70 -26.32
N PRO A 139 -26.12 -9.10 -27.53
CA PRO A 139 -27.13 -9.40 -28.55
C PRO A 139 -27.20 -10.87 -28.95
N ASP A 140 -26.05 -11.56 -28.93
CA ASP A 140 -25.90 -12.96 -29.35
C ASP A 140 -25.63 -13.89 -28.16
N ALA A 141 -25.96 -13.45 -26.92
CA ALA A 141 -25.73 -14.27 -25.73
C ALA A 141 -26.56 -15.57 -25.80
N PRO A 142 -25.93 -16.75 -25.64
CA PRO A 142 -26.63 -18.00 -25.57
C PRO A 142 -27.52 -18.11 -24.33
N VAL A 143 -28.45 -19.06 -24.32
CA VAL A 143 -29.20 -19.40 -23.11
C VAL A 143 -28.21 -19.87 -22.03
N GLN A 144 -28.25 -19.26 -20.87
CA GLN A 144 -27.39 -19.57 -19.73
C GLN A 144 -28.19 -20.32 -18.67
N LEU A 145 -27.50 -21.09 -17.82
CA LEU A 145 -28.12 -21.76 -16.68
C LEU A 145 -28.67 -20.74 -15.66
N PRO A 146 -29.80 -21.06 -14.99
CA PRO A 146 -30.39 -20.17 -13.98
C PRO A 146 -29.42 -19.94 -12.80
N MET A 147 -28.97 -18.71 -12.58
CA MET A 147 -27.95 -18.36 -11.61
C MET A 147 -28.24 -18.90 -10.20
N ASN A 148 -29.47 -18.72 -9.69
CA ASN A 148 -29.83 -19.16 -8.34
C ASN A 148 -29.71 -20.68 -8.15
N GLU A 149 -30.08 -21.46 -9.15
CA GLU A 149 -29.99 -22.93 -9.10
C GLU A 149 -28.54 -23.40 -9.19
N VAL A 150 -27.75 -22.77 -10.08
CA VAL A 150 -26.31 -23.01 -10.20
C VAL A 150 -25.60 -22.73 -8.90
N LEU A 151 -25.84 -21.56 -8.33
CA LEU A 151 -25.19 -21.12 -7.06
C LEU A 151 -25.59 -22.05 -5.91
N ALA A 152 -26.87 -22.49 -5.83
CA ALA A 152 -27.31 -23.43 -4.83
C ALA A 152 -26.58 -24.79 -4.96
N LYS A 153 -26.27 -25.20 -6.20
CA LYS A 153 -25.55 -26.45 -6.48
C LYS A 153 -24.05 -26.35 -6.17
N LEU A 154 -23.42 -25.21 -6.45
CA LEU A 154 -22.00 -24.94 -6.17
C LEU A 154 -21.73 -24.60 -4.70
N LYS A 155 -22.71 -24.07 -3.98
CA LYS A 155 -22.58 -23.57 -2.60
C LYS A 155 -21.90 -24.56 -1.66
N PRO A 156 -22.26 -25.88 -1.60
CA PRO A 156 -21.58 -26.80 -0.70
C PRO A 156 -20.09 -26.93 -0.95
N TRP A 157 -19.64 -26.86 -2.19
CA TRP A 157 -18.22 -26.88 -2.55
C TRP A 157 -17.54 -25.51 -2.28
N LEU A 158 -18.18 -24.41 -2.62
CA LEU A 158 -17.65 -23.06 -2.41
C LEU A 158 -17.45 -22.75 -0.92
N GLU A 159 -18.38 -23.17 -0.07
CA GLU A 159 -18.35 -22.93 1.38
C GLU A 159 -17.56 -24.00 2.16
N ASN A 160 -17.00 -25.01 1.49
CA ASN A 160 -16.24 -26.06 2.15
C ASN A 160 -14.78 -25.60 2.42
N PRO A 161 -14.37 -25.45 3.70
CA PRO A 161 -13.01 -25.03 4.04
C PRO A 161 -11.93 -26.07 3.69
N LEU A 162 -12.31 -27.34 3.46
CA LEU A 162 -11.38 -28.41 3.11
C LEU A 162 -11.08 -28.47 1.61
N LYS A 163 -11.85 -27.76 0.79
CA LYS A 163 -11.61 -27.64 -0.65
C LYS A 163 -10.74 -26.44 -0.92
N LEU A 164 -9.46 -26.67 -1.15
CA LEU A 164 -8.49 -25.60 -1.32
C LEU A 164 -8.71 -24.84 -2.62
N LYS A 165 -8.63 -23.56 -2.54
CA LYS A 165 -8.79 -22.63 -3.66
C LYS A 165 -7.60 -21.69 -3.75
N VAL A 166 -7.25 -21.32 -4.97
CA VAL A 166 -6.30 -20.26 -5.29
C VAL A 166 -6.99 -19.23 -6.19
N GLY A 167 -6.62 -17.98 -6.08
CA GLY A 167 -7.09 -16.92 -6.96
C GLY A 167 -6.07 -15.81 -7.09
N GLN A 168 -6.38 -14.82 -7.90
CA GLN A 168 -5.63 -13.59 -8.03
C GLN A 168 -6.41 -12.46 -7.36
N HIS A 169 -5.95 -11.95 -6.21
CA HIS A 169 -6.69 -10.95 -5.42
C HIS A 169 -8.02 -11.50 -4.85
N ILE A 170 -7.95 -12.66 -4.18
CA ILE A 170 -9.09 -13.45 -3.68
C ILE A 170 -10.12 -12.65 -2.86
N LYS A 171 -9.72 -11.56 -2.24
CA LYS A 171 -10.63 -10.74 -1.43
C LYS A 171 -11.73 -10.10 -2.28
N TYR A 172 -11.44 -9.74 -3.52
CA TYR A 172 -12.43 -9.22 -4.45
C TYR A 172 -13.50 -10.27 -4.77
N ASP A 173 -13.08 -11.48 -5.17
CA ASP A 173 -13.99 -12.57 -5.49
C ASP A 173 -14.87 -12.98 -4.30
N ARG A 174 -14.31 -12.97 -3.09
CA ARG A 174 -15.07 -13.21 -1.87
C ARG A 174 -16.18 -12.18 -1.68
N HIS A 175 -15.95 -10.90 -1.98
CA HIS A 175 -17.01 -9.90 -1.94
C HIS A 175 -18.09 -10.13 -2.98
N VAL A 176 -17.70 -10.51 -4.19
CA VAL A 176 -18.64 -10.84 -5.27
C VAL A 176 -19.54 -12.02 -4.89
N PHE A 177 -18.97 -13.11 -4.39
CA PHE A 177 -19.74 -14.23 -3.88
C PHE A 177 -20.63 -13.86 -2.69
N ALA A 178 -20.15 -13.04 -1.77
CA ALA A 178 -20.95 -12.57 -0.64
C ALA A 178 -22.13 -11.69 -1.08
N ASN A 179 -22.04 -10.98 -2.21
CA ASN A 179 -23.15 -10.22 -2.78
C ASN A 179 -24.31 -11.11 -3.23
N VAL A 180 -24.04 -12.38 -3.56
CA VAL A 180 -25.03 -13.39 -3.96
C VAL A 180 -25.33 -14.43 -2.85
N GLY A 181 -24.91 -14.16 -1.61
CA GLY A 181 -25.24 -14.98 -0.44
C GLY A 181 -24.40 -16.24 -0.26
N ILE A 182 -23.18 -16.25 -0.80
CA ILE A 182 -22.21 -17.34 -0.63
C ILE A 182 -21.00 -16.83 0.17
N GLU A 183 -20.66 -17.51 1.26
CA GLU A 183 -19.46 -17.27 2.04
C GLU A 183 -18.37 -18.27 1.63
N VAL A 184 -17.52 -17.89 0.68
CA VAL A 184 -16.47 -18.78 0.17
C VAL A 184 -15.42 -19.06 1.25
N HIS A 185 -15.16 -20.34 1.48
CA HIS A 185 -14.10 -20.83 2.35
C HIS A 185 -13.04 -21.62 1.57
N GLY A 186 -11.91 -21.90 2.22
CA GLY A 186 -10.83 -22.67 1.61
C GLY A 186 -9.95 -21.89 0.64
N TYR A 187 -10.03 -20.56 0.56
CA TYR A 187 -9.03 -19.76 -0.13
C TYR A 187 -7.71 -19.84 0.66
N ALA A 188 -6.87 -20.80 0.30
CA ALA A 188 -5.57 -21.03 0.89
C ALA A 188 -4.46 -20.22 0.19
N HIS A 189 -4.69 -19.79 -1.05
CA HIS A 189 -3.69 -19.19 -1.88
C HIS A 189 -4.20 -17.99 -2.66
N ASP A 190 -3.30 -16.98 -2.81
CA ASP A 190 -3.49 -15.78 -3.62
C ASP A 190 -2.17 -15.47 -4.34
N THR A 191 -2.18 -15.54 -5.66
CA THR A 191 -0.97 -15.34 -6.49
C THR A 191 -0.43 -13.92 -6.43
N MET A 192 -1.30 -12.92 -6.24
CA MET A 192 -0.89 -11.53 -5.98
C MET A 192 -0.09 -11.43 -4.68
N LEU A 193 -0.58 -12.05 -3.59
CA LEU A 193 0.10 -12.04 -2.30
C LEU A 193 1.36 -12.92 -2.31
N GLN A 194 1.38 -14.03 -3.05
CA GLN A 194 2.60 -14.82 -3.25
C GLN A 194 3.70 -13.99 -3.89
N SER A 195 3.39 -13.30 -4.97
CA SER A 195 4.33 -12.40 -5.62
C SER A 195 4.75 -11.24 -4.72
N TYR A 196 3.81 -10.65 -3.99
CA TYR A 196 4.10 -9.55 -3.08
C TYR A 196 5.09 -9.95 -1.97
N VAL A 197 4.99 -11.13 -1.41
CA VAL A 197 5.91 -11.64 -0.40
C VAL A 197 7.29 -11.94 -0.98
N LEU A 198 7.34 -12.50 -2.19
CA LEU A 198 8.59 -12.88 -2.85
C LEU A 198 9.33 -11.70 -3.47
N GLU A 199 8.61 -10.75 -4.07
CA GLU A 199 9.15 -9.74 -4.99
C GLU A 199 8.41 -8.39 -4.83
N VAL A 200 8.33 -7.88 -3.60
CA VAL A 200 7.54 -6.67 -3.23
C VAL A 200 7.75 -5.46 -4.14
N HIS A 201 8.90 -5.36 -4.80
CA HIS A 201 9.31 -4.25 -5.66
C HIS A 201 8.87 -4.40 -7.13
N LYS A 202 8.22 -5.51 -7.50
CA LYS A 202 7.78 -5.81 -8.87
C LYS A 202 6.26 -5.68 -9.02
N PRO A 203 5.72 -5.58 -10.25
CA PRO A 203 4.28 -5.60 -10.49
C PRO A 203 3.67 -6.97 -10.13
N HIS A 204 2.45 -6.96 -9.58
CA HIS A 204 1.75 -8.14 -9.08
C HIS A 204 0.45 -8.47 -9.84
N SER A 205 0.19 -7.85 -11.01
CA SER A 205 -0.96 -8.23 -11.86
C SER A 205 -0.74 -9.62 -12.47
N LEU A 206 -1.82 -10.36 -12.68
CA LEU A 206 -1.75 -11.71 -13.24
C LEU A 206 -1.01 -11.74 -14.58
N THR A 207 -1.28 -10.80 -15.47
CA THR A 207 -0.56 -10.66 -16.76
C THR A 207 0.96 -10.52 -16.56
N SER A 208 1.39 -9.68 -15.59
CA SER A 208 2.81 -9.51 -15.28
C SER A 208 3.42 -10.78 -14.67
N LEU A 209 2.66 -11.50 -13.84
CA LEU A 209 3.10 -12.75 -13.21
C LEU A 209 3.21 -13.87 -14.24
N ALA A 210 2.19 -14.05 -15.09
CA ALA A 210 2.17 -15.05 -16.13
C ALA A 210 3.34 -14.86 -17.11
N LEU A 211 3.56 -13.62 -17.56
CA LEU A 211 4.70 -13.33 -18.45
C LEU A 211 6.05 -13.61 -17.76
N ARG A 212 6.24 -13.16 -16.51
CA ARG A 212 7.52 -13.23 -15.80
C ARG A 212 7.86 -14.64 -15.33
N HIS A 213 6.89 -15.42 -14.89
CA HIS A 213 7.14 -16.70 -14.24
C HIS A 213 6.88 -17.92 -15.11
N VAL A 214 5.94 -17.80 -16.06
CA VAL A 214 5.55 -18.95 -16.92
C VAL A 214 5.66 -18.64 -18.43
N GLY A 215 6.13 -17.44 -18.79
CA GLY A 215 6.32 -17.05 -20.19
C GLY A 215 5.04 -16.94 -21.02
N ARG A 216 3.86 -16.83 -20.36
CA ARG A 216 2.54 -16.76 -21.02
C ARG A 216 2.10 -15.30 -21.13
N THR A 217 1.57 -14.98 -22.30
CA THR A 217 0.79 -13.75 -22.54
C THR A 217 -0.68 -14.16 -22.68
N GLY A 218 -1.59 -13.28 -22.30
CA GLY A 218 -3.02 -13.54 -22.38
C GLY A 218 -3.79 -12.41 -23.06
N ILE A 219 -5.08 -12.64 -23.23
CA ILE A 219 -6.05 -11.63 -23.67
C ILE A 219 -6.14 -10.59 -22.54
N THR A 220 -6.21 -9.31 -22.87
CA THR A 220 -6.40 -8.27 -21.85
C THR A 220 -7.87 -7.88 -21.73
N TYR A 221 -8.28 -7.41 -20.56
CA TYR A 221 -9.63 -6.87 -20.34
C TYR A 221 -9.99 -5.78 -21.36
N GLU A 222 -9.02 -4.96 -21.76
CA GLU A 222 -9.19 -3.90 -22.75
C GLU A 222 -9.42 -4.43 -24.17
N ASP A 223 -8.88 -5.59 -24.50
CA ASP A 223 -9.12 -6.25 -25.79
C ASP A 223 -10.58 -6.73 -25.92
N LEU A 224 -11.22 -7.07 -24.78
CA LEU A 224 -12.62 -7.50 -24.73
C LEU A 224 -13.59 -6.34 -24.58
N CYS A 225 -13.38 -5.49 -23.60
CA CYS A 225 -14.34 -4.48 -23.20
C CYS A 225 -14.05 -3.09 -23.82
N GLY A 226 -12.87 -2.88 -24.43
CA GLY A 226 -12.47 -1.57 -24.96
C GLY A 226 -12.00 -0.61 -23.86
N LYS A 227 -11.78 0.66 -24.25
CA LYS A 227 -11.24 1.72 -23.38
C LYS A 227 -12.11 2.98 -23.38
N GLY A 228 -12.14 3.66 -22.24
CA GLY A 228 -12.71 5.02 -22.14
C GLY A 228 -14.21 5.07 -22.41
N ALA A 229 -14.64 6.04 -23.21
CA ALA A 229 -16.07 6.29 -23.49
C ALA A 229 -16.77 5.16 -24.31
N HIS A 230 -16.00 4.28 -24.92
CA HIS A 230 -16.51 3.15 -25.71
C HIS A 230 -16.39 1.82 -24.97
N GLN A 231 -16.00 1.83 -23.70
CA GLN A 231 -15.90 0.65 -22.89
C GLN A 231 -17.29 0.06 -22.62
N ILE A 232 -17.46 -1.24 -22.91
CA ILE A 232 -18.67 -1.98 -22.62
C ILE A 232 -18.54 -2.72 -21.28
N SER A 233 -19.68 -3.09 -20.69
CA SER A 233 -19.71 -4.00 -19.53
C SER A 233 -19.25 -5.40 -19.95
N PHE A 234 -18.61 -6.15 -19.03
CA PHE A 234 -18.25 -7.53 -19.29
C PHE A 234 -19.48 -8.40 -19.62
N ALA A 235 -20.65 -8.08 -19.06
CA ALA A 235 -21.92 -8.76 -19.39
C ALA A 235 -22.29 -8.66 -20.88
N GLN A 236 -21.81 -7.64 -21.60
CA GLN A 236 -22.07 -7.42 -23.03
C GLN A 236 -21.04 -8.10 -23.94
N VAL A 237 -19.96 -8.67 -23.38
CA VAL A 237 -18.93 -9.37 -24.15
C VAL A 237 -19.51 -10.66 -24.71
N ASP A 238 -19.13 -11.00 -25.95
CA ASP A 238 -19.44 -12.30 -26.56
C ASP A 238 -18.99 -13.45 -25.67
N VAL A 239 -19.88 -14.42 -25.41
CA VAL A 239 -19.63 -15.49 -24.44
C VAL A 239 -18.44 -16.38 -24.83
N ALA A 240 -18.19 -16.61 -26.12
CA ALA A 240 -17.06 -17.43 -26.55
C ALA A 240 -15.72 -16.71 -26.23
N LYS A 241 -15.65 -15.39 -26.47
CA LYS A 241 -14.48 -14.57 -26.12
C LYS A 241 -14.32 -14.45 -24.60
N ALA A 242 -15.41 -14.22 -23.88
CA ALA A 242 -15.40 -14.17 -22.43
C ALA A 242 -14.92 -15.50 -21.84
N SER A 243 -15.35 -16.63 -22.40
CA SER A 243 -14.95 -17.97 -21.98
C SER A 243 -13.44 -18.21 -22.20
N GLU A 244 -12.91 -17.81 -23.37
CA GLU A 244 -11.48 -17.93 -23.64
C GLU A 244 -10.65 -17.12 -22.65
N TYR A 245 -11.02 -15.87 -22.42
CA TYR A 245 -10.37 -14.97 -21.48
C TYR A 245 -10.41 -15.50 -20.05
N SER A 246 -11.61 -15.82 -19.54
CA SER A 246 -11.79 -16.22 -18.14
C SER A 246 -11.16 -17.58 -17.83
N CYS A 247 -11.22 -18.54 -18.77
CA CYS A 247 -10.49 -19.79 -18.66
C CYS A 247 -8.96 -19.56 -18.64
N GLU A 248 -8.49 -18.64 -19.49
CA GLU A 248 -7.07 -18.31 -19.53
C GLU A 248 -6.59 -17.68 -18.22
N ASP A 249 -7.36 -16.78 -17.60
CA ASP A 249 -7.01 -16.16 -16.32
C ASP A 249 -6.95 -17.20 -15.20
N SER A 250 -7.94 -18.09 -15.08
CA SER A 250 -7.93 -19.16 -14.07
C SER A 250 -6.76 -20.14 -14.29
N ASP A 251 -6.48 -20.52 -15.53
CA ASP A 251 -5.39 -21.41 -15.90
C ASP A 251 -4.01 -20.79 -15.63
N GLN A 252 -3.81 -19.53 -16.03
CA GLN A 252 -2.59 -18.80 -15.73
C GLN A 252 -2.39 -18.58 -14.21
N CYS A 253 -3.47 -18.35 -13.47
CA CYS A 253 -3.42 -18.25 -12.01
C CYS A 253 -2.89 -19.54 -11.39
N LEU A 254 -3.35 -20.70 -11.85
CA LEU A 254 -2.91 -22.01 -11.37
C LEU A 254 -1.44 -22.29 -11.73
N ASP A 255 -1.03 -21.97 -12.96
CA ASP A 255 0.36 -22.08 -13.43
C ASP A 255 1.31 -21.23 -12.58
N VAL A 256 0.96 -19.96 -12.38
CA VAL A 256 1.74 -19.02 -11.55
C VAL A 256 1.85 -19.54 -10.11
N HIS A 257 0.76 -20.02 -9.54
CA HIS A 257 0.75 -20.64 -8.22
C HIS A 257 1.74 -21.80 -8.13
N GLY A 258 1.74 -22.68 -9.14
CA GLY A 258 2.66 -23.82 -9.23
C GLY A 258 4.13 -23.44 -9.18
N VAL A 259 4.48 -22.23 -9.66
CA VAL A 259 5.85 -21.72 -9.63
C VAL A 259 6.18 -20.95 -8.34
N LEU A 260 5.25 -20.11 -7.87
CA LEU A 260 5.54 -19.21 -6.72
C LEU A 260 5.44 -19.96 -5.38
N TRP A 261 4.49 -20.86 -5.23
CA TRP A 261 4.23 -21.53 -3.97
C TRP A 261 5.42 -22.37 -3.45
N PRO A 262 6.08 -23.22 -4.28
CA PRO A 262 7.26 -23.94 -3.82
C PRO A 262 8.40 -23.01 -3.32
N ARG A 263 8.56 -21.83 -3.90
CA ARG A 263 9.56 -20.84 -3.48
C ARG A 263 9.25 -20.28 -2.10
N ILE A 264 7.98 -20.06 -1.78
CA ILE A 264 7.54 -19.62 -0.45
C ILE A 264 7.72 -20.76 0.55
N GLN A 265 7.33 -21.98 0.21
CA GLN A 265 7.45 -23.16 1.08
C GLN A 265 8.92 -23.47 1.46
N ALA A 266 9.85 -23.19 0.57
CA ALA A 266 11.28 -23.43 0.80
C ALA A 266 11.91 -22.49 1.84
N ASP A 267 11.26 -21.37 2.18
CA ASP A 267 11.76 -20.37 3.14
C ASP A 267 10.75 -20.14 4.28
N ALA A 268 11.10 -20.60 5.47
CA ALA A 268 10.20 -20.53 6.63
C ALA A 268 9.79 -19.10 7.01
N LYS A 269 10.66 -18.10 6.78
CA LYS A 269 10.32 -16.70 7.05
C LYS A 269 9.29 -16.18 6.03
N LEU A 270 9.54 -16.43 4.75
CA LEU A 270 8.60 -16.03 3.69
C LEU A 270 7.25 -16.75 3.85
N ARG A 271 7.27 -18.02 4.27
CA ARG A 271 6.05 -18.76 4.58
C ARG A 271 5.28 -18.10 5.72
N ALA A 272 5.94 -17.73 6.80
CA ALA A 272 5.29 -17.07 7.94
C ALA A 272 4.66 -15.72 7.55
N ILE A 273 5.37 -14.93 6.72
CA ILE A 273 4.82 -13.66 6.19
C ILE A 273 3.63 -13.92 5.28
N TYR A 274 3.69 -14.94 4.44
CA TYR A 274 2.57 -15.29 3.56
C TYR A 274 1.32 -15.71 4.35
N ASP A 275 1.50 -16.49 5.42
CA ASP A 275 0.41 -16.90 6.30
C ASP A 275 -0.24 -15.67 6.99
N ILE A 276 0.57 -14.66 7.38
CA ILE A 276 0.05 -13.38 7.87
C ILE A 276 -0.77 -12.67 6.78
N GLU A 277 -0.29 -12.61 5.55
CA GLU A 277 -0.99 -11.91 4.46
C GLU A 277 -2.34 -12.57 4.11
N ILE A 278 -2.39 -13.89 4.03
CA ILE A 278 -3.64 -14.63 3.77
C ILE A 278 -4.66 -14.43 4.90
N ALA A 279 -4.23 -14.54 6.17
CA ALA A 279 -5.10 -14.29 7.30
C ALA A 279 -5.55 -12.82 7.38
N THR A 280 -4.68 -11.89 7.00
CA THR A 280 -5.01 -10.46 6.87
C THR A 280 -6.08 -10.24 5.80
N SER A 281 -6.00 -10.91 4.65
CA SER A 281 -7.02 -10.82 3.58
C SER A 281 -8.41 -11.19 4.10
N GLU A 282 -8.51 -12.22 4.96
CA GLU A 282 -9.77 -12.61 5.62
C GLU A 282 -10.28 -11.51 6.56
N ALA A 283 -9.42 -10.98 7.43
CA ALA A 283 -9.79 -9.91 8.36
C ALA A 283 -10.23 -8.64 7.60
N LEU A 284 -9.51 -8.27 6.54
CA LEU A 284 -9.85 -7.13 5.68
C LEU A 284 -11.17 -7.31 4.95
N PHE A 285 -11.44 -8.51 4.43
CA PHE A 285 -12.75 -8.83 3.85
C PHE A 285 -13.89 -8.46 4.80
N ARG A 286 -13.78 -8.85 6.08
CA ARG A 286 -14.81 -8.54 7.10
C ARG A 286 -14.89 -7.06 7.40
N ILE A 287 -13.75 -6.37 7.58
CA ILE A 287 -13.68 -4.92 7.81
C ILE A 287 -14.33 -4.15 6.66
N GLU A 288 -13.99 -4.51 5.43
CA GLU A 288 -14.57 -3.89 4.24
C GLU A 288 -16.08 -4.15 4.13
N ARG A 289 -16.54 -5.36 4.45
CA ARG A 289 -17.99 -5.69 4.48
C ARG A 289 -18.73 -4.95 5.59
N ASN A 290 -18.13 -4.79 6.77
CA ASN A 290 -18.73 -4.02 7.86
C ASN A 290 -18.93 -2.56 7.44
N GLY A 291 -17.91 -1.94 6.83
CA GLY A 291 -17.94 -0.54 6.47
C GLY A 291 -18.16 0.38 7.67
N VAL A 292 -18.16 1.67 7.46
CA VAL A 292 -18.38 2.67 8.51
C VAL A 292 -19.61 3.51 8.23
N LEU A 293 -20.44 3.71 9.24
CA LEU A 293 -21.64 4.54 9.14
C LEU A 293 -21.26 6.02 9.10
N ILE A 294 -21.83 6.74 8.13
CA ILE A 294 -21.56 8.16 7.89
C ILE A 294 -22.79 9.00 8.20
N ASP A 295 -22.60 10.04 9.00
CA ASP A 295 -23.61 11.09 9.20
C ASP A 295 -23.58 12.10 8.03
N GLY A 296 -24.42 11.85 7.04
CA GLY A 296 -24.55 12.70 5.85
C GLY A 296 -24.94 14.15 6.15
N PRO A 297 -25.93 14.42 7.01
CA PRO A 297 -26.29 15.76 7.46
C PRO A 297 -25.11 16.55 8.06
N THR A 298 -24.30 15.92 8.90
CA THR A 298 -23.09 16.53 9.47
C THR A 298 -22.08 16.88 8.38
N LEU A 299 -21.80 15.98 7.42
CA LEU A 299 -20.92 16.28 6.29
C LEU A 299 -21.44 17.42 5.41
N ALA A 300 -22.75 17.46 5.14
CA ALA A 300 -23.36 18.53 4.35
C ALA A 300 -23.21 19.91 5.02
N SER A 301 -23.43 19.98 6.34
CA SER A 301 -23.23 21.20 7.12
C SER A 301 -21.77 21.66 7.09
N GLN A 302 -20.83 20.72 7.26
CA GLN A 302 -19.39 21.01 7.17
C GLN A 302 -18.98 21.46 5.77
N SER A 303 -19.51 20.82 4.72
CA SER A 303 -19.25 21.20 3.32
C SER A 303 -19.71 22.64 3.04
N GLN A 304 -20.88 23.04 3.57
CA GLN A 304 -21.38 24.40 3.43
C GLN A 304 -20.45 25.41 4.14
N ALA A 305 -20.06 25.13 5.38
CA ALA A 305 -19.17 26.00 6.15
C ALA A 305 -17.78 26.14 5.47
N LEU A 306 -17.22 25.04 4.97
CA LEU A 306 -15.96 25.06 4.19
C LEU A 306 -16.12 25.88 2.91
N GLY A 307 -17.23 25.72 2.19
CA GLY A 307 -17.52 26.50 0.97
C GLY A 307 -17.60 28.01 1.25
N GLN A 308 -18.23 28.43 2.32
CA GLN A 308 -18.27 29.84 2.74
C GLN A 308 -16.86 30.37 3.04
N ARG A 309 -16.06 29.61 3.78
CA ARG A 309 -14.68 30.04 4.11
C ARG A 309 -13.78 30.09 2.85
N ILE A 310 -13.91 29.17 1.92
CA ILE A 310 -13.21 29.19 0.64
C ILE A 310 -13.53 30.44 -0.15
N LEU A 311 -14.82 30.84 -0.26
CA LEU A 311 -15.23 32.06 -0.94
C LEU A 311 -14.68 33.32 -0.25
N GLN A 312 -14.62 33.34 1.10
CA GLN A 312 -14.00 34.46 1.82
C GLN A 312 -12.50 34.55 1.49
N LEU A 313 -11.79 33.42 1.47
CA LEU A 313 -10.35 33.37 1.13
C LEU A 313 -10.08 33.82 -0.30
N GLU A 314 -10.96 33.49 -1.25
CA GLU A 314 -10.86 34.00 -2.63
C GLU A 314 -10.99 35.53 -2.66
N THR A 315 -11.95 36.08 -1.93
CA THR A 315 -12.14 37.53 -1.81
C THR A 315 -10.93 38.21 -1.18
N GLU A 316 -10.45 37.69 -0.04
CA GLU A 316 -9.23 38.19 0.63
C GLU A 316 -8.01 38.13 -0.30
N ALA A 317 -7.86 37.04 -1.06
CA ALA A 317 -6.78 36.88 -2.03
C ALA A 317 -6.86 37.88 -3.20
N TYR A 318 -8.07 38.16 -3.71
CA TYR A 318 -8.27 39.14 -4.77
C TYR A 318 -7.99 40.57 -4.29
N GLU A 319 -8.38 40.89 -3.07
CA GLU A 319 -8.07 42.19 -2.45
C GLU A 319 -6.56 42.39 -2.31
N ILE A 320 -5.84 41.40 -1.80
CA ILE A 320 -4.37 41.48 -1.66
C ILE A 320 -3.68 41.54 -3.03
N ALA A 321 -4.14 40.76 -3.98
CA ALA A 321 -3.60 40.76 -5.34
C ALA A 321 -4.01 41.99 -6.16
N GLY A 322 -5.08 42.70 -5.77
CA GLY A 322 -5.66 43.81 -6.52
C GLY A 322 -6.32 43.43 -7.84
N GLN A 323 -6.65 42.16 -8.01
CA GLN A 323 -7.38 41.61 -9.16
C GLN A 323 -7.84 40.18 -8.91
N PRO A 324 -8.95 39.72 -9.55
CA PRO A 324 -9.32 38.32 -9.54
C PRO A 324 -8.35 37.47 -10.35
N PHE A 325 -8.14 36.22 -9.88
CA PHE A 325 -7.30 35.22 -10.52
C PHE A 325 -7.70 33.82 -10.04
N ASN A 326 -7.29 32.76 -10.75
CA ASN A 326 -7.53 31.39 -10.32
C ASN A 326 -6.49 30.94 -9.28
N LEU A 327 -6.91 30.78 -8.00
CA LEU A 327 -6.05 30.37 -6.88
C LEU A 327 -5.47 28.96 -7.05
N SER A 328 -6.08 28.13 -7.89
CA SER A 328 -5.61 26.78 -8.20
C SER A 328 -4.66 26.72 -9.40
N SER A 329 -4.43 27.83 -10.12
CA SER A 329 -3.56 27.89 -11.29
C SER A 329 -2.11 28.26 -10.92
N PRO A 330 -1.14 27.33 -11.00
CA PRO A 330 0.27 27.64 -10.70
C PRO A 330 0.82 28.74 -11.58
N LYS A 331 0.35 28.88 -12.83
CA LYS A 331 0.77 29.91 -13.77
C LYS A 331 0.32 31.30 -13.30
N GLN A 332 -0.98 31.45 -12.99
CA GLN A 332 -1.52 32.73 -12.53
C GLN A 332 -0.95 33.13 -11.16
N LEU A 333 -0.77 32.15 -10.26
CA LEU A 333 -0.08 32.40 -8.99
C LEU A 333 1.35 32.89 -9.19
N GLY A 334 2.09 32.30 -10.13
CA GLY A 334 3.44 32.75 -10.47
C GLY A 334 3.49 34.19 -10.99
N GLU A 335 2.53 34.57 -11.85
CA GLU A 335 2.37 35.94 -12.36
C GLU A 335 2.05 36.92 -11.22
N ILE A 336 1.11 36.58 -10.32
CA ILE A 336 0.74 37.42 -9.17
C ILE A 336 1.91 37.55 -8.18
N PHE A 337 2.51 36.46 -7.77
CA PHE A 337 3.56 36.48 -6.74
C PHE A 337 4.82 37.18 -7.22
N PHE A 338 5.34 36.77 -8.37
CA PHE A 338 6.68 37.14 -8.78
C PHE A 338 6.72 38.35 -9.71
N ASP A 339 5.68 38.53 -10.56
CA ASP A 339 5.69 39.67 -11.51
C ASP A 339 4.94 40.88 -10.95
N LYS A 340 3.81 40.67 -10.26
CA LYS A 340 3.01 41.77 -9.74
C LYS A 340 3.42 42.20 -8.34
N LEU A 341 3.55 41.25 -7.39
CA LEU A 341 3.87 41.55 -5.99
C LEU A 341 5.38 41.56 -5.70
N GLY A 342 6.21 41.09 -6.63
CA GLY A 342 7.67 41.10 -6.50
C GLY A 342 8.22 40.18 -5.39
N LEU A 343 7.50 39.09 -5.02
CA LEU A 343 7.96 38.18 -4.01
C LEU A 343 9.23 37.43 -4.46
N PRO A 344 10.09 37.02 -3.52
CA PRO A 344 11.31 36.30 -3.86
C PRO A 344 11.04 34.91 -4.45
N VAL A 345 11.81 34.51 -5.47
CA VAL A 345 11.74 33.18 -6.07
C VAL A 345 12.55 32.22 -5.22
N ILE A 346 11.88 31.36 -4.45
CA ILE A 346 12.52 30.40 -3.55
C ILE A 346 13.05 29.19 -4.33
N LYS A 347 12.26 28.70 -5.31
CA LYS A 347 12.54 27.45 -6.02
C LYS A 347 12.06 27.53 -7.47
N LYS A 348 12.76 26.82 -8.36
CA LYS A 348 12.33 26.62 -9.76
C LYS A 348 11.97 25.15 -9.99
N THR A 349 11.01 24.91 -10.87
CA THR A 349 10.64 23.58 -11.35
C THR A 349 11.74 22.96 -12.22
N ALA A 350 11.66 21.68 -12.51
CA ALA A 350 12.59 21.00 -13.42
C ALA A 350 12.63 21.62 -14.83
N THR A 351 11.54 22.28 -15.25
CA THR A 351 11.44 23.01 -16.53
C THR A 351 11.91 24.46 -16.44
N GLY A 352 12.42 24.90 -15.28
CA GLY A 352 12.93 26.26 -15.05
C GLY A 352 11.87 27.30 -14.69
N ALA A 353 10.58 26.93 -14.64
CA ALA A 353 9.51 27.83 -14.17
C ALA A 353 9.61 28.08 -12.65
N ARG A 354 9.12 29.24 -12.21
CA ARG A 354 9.06 29.60 -10.79
C ARG A 354 8.04 28.72 -10.07
N SER A 355 8.45 28.01 -9.03
CA SER A 355 7.56 27.09 -8.30
C SER A 355 6.61 27.84 -7.36
N THR A 356 5.38 27.33 -7.29
CA THR A 356 4.34 27.71 -6.33
C THR A 356 3.85 26.47 -5.57
N ASP A 357 4.75 25.50 -5.35
CA ASP A 357 4.45 24.30 -4.56
C ASP A 357 4.26 24.64 -3.07
N GLU A 358 3.79 23.66 -2.31
CA GLU A 358 3.45 23.86 -0.89
C GLU A 358 4.65 24.36 -0.07
N GLU A 359 5.83 23.79 -0.29
CA GLU A 359 7.08 24.20 0.39
C GLU A 359 7.43 25.67 0.14
N VAL A 360 7.26 26.13 -1.12
CA VAL A 360 7.49 27.53 -1.49
C VAL A 360 6.48 28.44 -0.83
N LEU A 361 5.20 28.04 -0.84
CA LEU A 361 4.12 28.82 -0.23
C LEU A 361 4.29 28.91 1.29
N GLU A 362 4.64 27.82 1.97
CA GLU A 362 4.92 27.81 3.42
C GLU A 362 6.01 28.83 3.78
N LYS A 363 7.10 28.80 3.02
CA LYS A 363 8.21 29.72 3.27
C LYS A 363 7.86 31.18 2.98
N LEU A 364 7.08 31.44 1.92
CA LEU A 364 6.61 32.78 1.61
C LEU A 364 5.55 33.27 2.61
N ALA A 365 4.77 32.37 3.20
CA ALA A 365 3.74 32.70 4.19
C ALA A 365 4.31 33.24 5.51
N GLU A 366 5.59 33.00 5.80
CA GLU A 366 6.27 33.57 6.96
C GLU A 366 6.29 35.12 6.91
N ASP A 367 6.47 35.70 5.70
CA ASP A 367 6.64 37.15 5.50
C ASP A 367 5.49 37.80 4.72
N TYR A 368 4.65 37.02 3.99
CA TYR A 368 3.65 37.56 3.07
C TYR A 368 2.26 36.96 3.31
N PRO A 369 1.19 37.80 3.34
CA PRO A 369 -0.15 37.28 3.67
C PRO A 369 -0.80 36.47 2.57
N LEU A 370 -0.56 36.76 1.28
CA LEU A 370 -1.21 36.06 0.18
C LEU A 370 -0.85 34.58 0.11
N PRO A 371 0.41 34.13 0.22
CA PRO A 371 0.75 32.70 0.29
C PRO A 371 0.03 31.95 1.41
N ALA A 372 -0.14 32.56 2.59
CA ALA A 372 -0.88 31.95 3.69
C ALA A 372 -2.36 31.71 3.33
N ARG A 373 -3.01 32.68 2.65
CA ARG A 373 -4.39 32.52 2.17
C ARG A 373 -4.53 31.41 1.11
N ILE A 374 -3.53 31.31 0.22
CA ILE A 374 -3.51 30.24 -0.80
C ILE A 374 -3.32 28.87 -0.15
N LEU A 375 -2.47 28.74 0.84
CA LEU A 375 -2.30 27.46 1.59
C LEU A 375 -3.60 27.04 2.26
N GLU A 376 -4.25 27.97 2.99
CA GLU A 376 -5.53 27.71 3.64
C GLU A 376 -6.61 27.33 2.61
N HIS A 377 -6.73 28.10 1.52
CA HIS A 377 -7.68 27.81 0.43
C HIS A 377 -7.45 26.41 -0.17
N ARG A 378 -6.19 26.02 -0.47
CA ARG A 378 -5.86 24.71 -1.01
C ARG A 378 -6.22 23.58 -0.04
N SER A 379 -5.89 23.76 1.24
CA SER A 379 -6.18 22.80 2.29
C SER A 379 -7.69 22.56 2.43
N LEU A 380 -8.47 23.65 2.54
CA LEU A 380 -9.93 23.55 2.68
C LEU A 380 -10.62 23.02 1.42
N SER A 381 -10.16 23.44 0.23
CA SER A 381 -10.69 22.94 -1.05
C SER A 381 -10.46 21.43 -1.22
N LYS A 382 -9.27 20.96 -0.85
CA LYS A 382 -8.94 19.53 -0.85
C LYS A 382 -9.81 18.75 0.14
N LEU A 383 -9.96 19.27 1.37
CA LEU A 383 -10.78 18.65 2.41
C LEU A 383 -12.24 18.55 1.97
N LYS A 384 -12.80 19.65 1.44
CA LYS A 384 -14.16 19.71 0.92
C LYS A 384 -14.37 18.74 -0.24
N GLY A 385 -13.55 18.85 -1.30
CA GLY A 385 -13.70 18.05 -2.51
C GLY A 385 -13.40 16.56 -2.34
N THR A 386 -12.51 16.20 -1.39
CA THR A 386 -12.13 14.80 -1.18
C THR A 386 -13.06 14.10 -0.19
N TYR A 387 -13.51 14.79 0.87
CA TYR A 387 -14.23 14.15 1.96
C TYR A 387 -15.66 14.64 2.09
N THR A 388 -15.92 15.92 2.44
CA THR A 388 -17.27 16.35 2.80
C THR A 388 -18.27 16.27 1.66
N ASP A 389 -17.84 16.47 0.42
CA ASP A 389 -18.71 16.36 -0.77
C ASP A 389 -18.89 14.92 -1.24
N LYS A 390 -17.86 14.07 -1.09
CA LYS A 390 -17.83 12.73 -1.72
C LYS A 390 -18.26 11.61 -0.79
N LEU A 391 -17.88 11.63 0.51
CA LEU A 391 -18.14 10.50 1.41
C LEU A 391 -19.62 10.12 1.49
N ALA A 392 -20.51 11.12 1.61
CA ALA A 392 -21.94 10.86 1.65
C ALA A 392 -22.48 10.21 0.36
N GLN A 393 -21.88 10.55 -0.81
CA GLN A 393 -22.27 9.98 -2.10
C GLN A 393 -21.74 8.56 -2.29
N MET A 394 -20.61 8.22 -1.65
CA MET A 394 -19.99 6.89 -1.70
C MET A 394 -20.69 5.89 -0.78
N ALA A 395 -21.43 6.37 0.23
CA ALA A 395 -22.19 5.50 1.12
C ALA A 395 -23.21 4.66 0.34
N LEU A 396 -23.31 3.38 0.69
CA LEU A 396 -24.34 2.51 0.12
C LEU A 396 -25.73 2.97 0.58
N PRO A 397 -26.68 3.27 -0.31
CA PRO A 397 -27.99 3.82 0.06
C PRO A 397 -28.78 2.95 1.05
N ARG A 398 -28.62 1.62 0.95
CA ARG A 398 -29.35 0.67 1.83
C ARG A 398 -28.83 0.64 3.27
N THR A 399 -27.57 1.04 3.52
CA THR A 399 -26.90 0.91 4.83
C THR A 399 -26.42 2.22 5.40
N GLY A 400 -26.25 3.27 4.57
CA GLY A 400 -25.60 4.52 4.95
C GLY A 400 -24.11 4.38 5.24
N ARG A 401 -23.50 3.24 4.88
CA ARG A 401 -22.08 2.94 5.19
C ARG A 401 -21.20 3.16 3.99
N VAL A 402 -20.00 3.64 4.26
CA VAL A 402 -18.88 3.72 3.31
C VAL A 402 -18.01 2.48 3.48
N HIS A 403 -17.64 1.88 2.38
CA HIS A 403 -16.82 0.68 2.32
C HIS A 403 -15.54 1.01 1.56
N THR A 404 -14.45 1.25 2.29
CA THR A 404 -13.13 1.42 1.66
C THR A 404 -12.58 0.07 1.20
N HIS A 405 -11.71 0.10 0.20
CA HIS A 405 -10.91 -1.05 -0.20
C HIS A 405 -9.49 -0.92 0.39
N TYR A 406 -9.03 -1.96 1.11
CA TYR A 406 -7.67 -2.05 1.62
C TYR A 406 -6.79 -2.87 0.68
N ALA A 407 -5.89 -2.22 -0.05
CA ALA A 407 -4.91 -2.91 -0.89
C ALA A 407 -3.70 -3.36 -0.05
N GLN A 408 -3.37 -4.66 -0.12
CA GLN A 408 -2.23 -5.26 0.58
C GLN A 408 -0.93 -5.15 -0.22
N ALA A 409 -0.99 -5.35 -1.53
CA ALA A 409 0.17 -5.51 -2.41
C ALA A 409 0.59 -4.19 -3.10
N VAL A 410 0.58 -3.06 -2.37
CA VAL A 410 0.94 -1.73 -2.91
C VAL A 410 2.16 -1.15 -2.22
N ALA A 411 2.13 -1.06 -0.89
CA ALA A 411 3.24 -0.45 -0.16
C ALA A 411 4.36 -1.45 0.06
N VAL A 412 5.58 -1.09 -0.36
CA VAL A 412 6.76 -1.96 -0.18
C VAL A 412 7.09 -2.28 1.28
N THR A 413 6.59 -1.49 2.22
CA THR A 413 6.79 -1.67 3.67
C THR A 413 5.83 -2.66 4.31
N GLY A 414 4.86 -3.21 3.59
CA GLY A 414 3.81 -4.06 4.18
C GLY A 414 2.60 -3.30 4.69
N ARG A 415 2.63 -1.95 4.71
CA ARG A 415 1.46 -1.14 5.12
C ARG A 415 0.30 -1.32 4.15
N LEU A 416 -0.90 -1.26 4.68
CA LEU A 416 -2.13 -1.26 3.88
C LEU A 416 -2.34 0.11 3.22
N SER A 417 -2.96 0.12 2.06
CA SER A 417 -3.41 1.35 1.39
C SER A 417 -4.93 1.34 1.31
N SER A 418 -5.57 2.34 1.91
CA SER A 418 -7.01 2.53 1.83
C SER A 418 -7.36 3.33 0.58
N ASN A 419 -8.28 2.81 -0.25
CA ASN A 419 -8.68 3.42 -1.51
C ASN A 419 -10.22 3.45 -1.62
N ASP A 420 -10.74 4.41 -2.35
CA ASP A 420 -12.13 4.55 -2.74
C ASP A 420 -13.17 4.37 -1.61
N PRO A 421 -13.10 5.24 -0.56
CA PRO A 421 -12.23 6.40 -0.34
C PRO A 421 -10.98 6.10 0.47
N ASN A 422 -9.94 6.95 0.39
CA ASN A 422 -8.79 6.85 1.28
C ASN A 422 -9.14 7.43 2.66
N LEU A 423 -9.45 6.56 3.62
CA LEU A 423 -9.80 6.93 4.99
C LEU A 423 -8.57 7.16 5.87
N GLN A 424 -7.39 6.67 5.47
CA GLN A 424 -6.14 6.83 6.22
C GLN A 424 -5.55 8.24 6.14
N ASN A 425 -5.98 9.04 5.16
CA ASN A 425 -5.46 10.38 4.93
C ASN A 425 -6.37 11.51 5.44
N ILE A 426 -7.40 11.22 6.23
CA ILE A 426 -8.24 12.24 6.87
C ILE A 426 -7.40 12.99 7.90
N PRO A 427 -7.23 14.32 7.77
CA PRO A 427 -6.31 15.06 8.64
C PRO A 427 -6.77 15.02 10.10
N ILE A 428 -5.80 14.84 11.01
CA ILE A 428 -6.03 14.87 12.47
C ILE A 428 -5.45 16.12 13.14
N ARG A 429 -4.50 16.79 12.46
CA ARG A 429 -3.77 17.92 13.06
C ARG A 429 -4.53 19.24 12.98
N THR A 430 -5.41 19.40 11.99
CA THR A 430 -6.21 20.62 11.81
C THR A 430 -7.60 20.47 12.43
N ALA A 431 -8.16 21.57 12.90
CA ALA A 431 -9.52 21.59 13.47
C ALA A 431 -10.56 21.15 12.43
N GLU A 432 -10.42 21.60 11.18
CA GLU A 432 -11.32 21.26 10.07
C GLU A 432 -11.21 19.78 9.70
N GLY A 433 -10.01 19.19 9.72
CA GLY A 433 -9.79 17.77 9.48
C GLY A 433 -10.43 16.91 10.57
N ARG A 434 -10.29 17.31 11.84
CA ARG A 434 -10.96 16.62 12.96
C ARG A 434 -12.48 16.65 12.86
N LYS A 435 -13.07 17.75 12.40
CA LYS A 435 -14.51 17.83 12.16
C LYS A 435 -15.01 16.77 11.16
N VAL A 436 -14.22 16.41 10.15
CA VAL A 436 -14.60 15.32 9.24
C VAL A 436 -14.75 14.00 9.99
N ARG A 437 -13.91 13.75 11.00
CA ARG A 437 -13.98 12.53 11.83
C ARG A 437 -15.25 12.49 12.70
N GLU A 438 -15.85 13.65 13.03
CA GLU A 438 -17.13 13.70 13.75
C GLU A 438 -18.28 13.06 12.98
N ALA A 439 -18.20 12.99 11.64
CA ALA A 439 -19.22 12.36 10.81
C ALA A 439 -19.12 10.82 10.74
N PHE A 440 -18.08 10.22 11.32
CA PHE A 440 -17.93 8.77 11.43
C PHE A 440 -18.55 8.31 12.76
N VAL A 441 -19.71 7.69 12.68
CA VAL A 441 -20.60 7.40 13.82
C VAL A 441 -20.95 5.92 13.91
N ALA A 442 -21.52 5.52 15.05
CA ALA A 442 -22.11 4.21 15.24
C ALA A 442 -23.64 4.27 15.21
N PRO A 443 -24.35 3.15 14.96
CA PRO A 443 -25.80 3.07 15.11
C PRO A 443 -26.25 3.34 16.55
N ALA A 444 -27.53 3.67 16.73
CA ALA A 444 -28.12 3.83 18.05
C ALA A 444 -27.87 2.59 18.94
N GLY A 445 -27.46 2.81 20.19
CA GLY A 445 -27.07 1.75 21.15
C GLY A 445 -25.65 1.22 20.98
N SER A 446 -24.86 1.85 20.11
CA SER A 446 -23.44 1.55 19.92
C SER A 446 -22.61 2.83 19.96
N LEU A 447 -21.32 2.69 20.22
CA LEU A 447 -20.33 3.75 20.23
C LEU A 447 -19.19 3.43 19.25
N ILE A 448 -18.39 4.44 18.93
CA ILE A 448 -17.10 4.24 18.25
C ILE A 448 -16.04 4.02 19.32
N ALA A 449 -15.20 3.02 19.11
CA ALA A 449 -13.97 2.83 19.89
C ALA A 449 -12.78 2.84 18.97
N SER A 450 -11.63 3.34 19.46
CA SER A 450 -10.35 3.32 18.78
C SER A 450 -9.32 2.66 19.68
N ALA A 451 -8.59 1.68 19.16
CA ALA A 451 -7.46 1.06 19.82
C ALA A 451 -6.19 1.34 19.02
N ASP A 452 -5.26 2.09 19.62
CA ASP A 452 -4.02 2.54 18.99
C ASP A 452 -2.80 2.05 19.75
N TYR A 453 -1.75 1.67 19.04
CA TYR A 453 -0.48 1.31 19.65
C TYR A 453 0.26 2.53 20.20
N SER A 454 0.63 2.48 21.46
CA SER A 454 1.41 3.54 22.10
C SER A 454 2.88 3.47 21.69
N GLN A 455 3.37 4.50 20.96
CA GLN A 455 4.77 4.69 20.57
C GLN A 455 5.39 3.48 19.86
N ILE A 456 4.64 2.83 18.97
CA ILE A 456 5.02 1.54 18.36
C ILE A 456 6.39 1.58 17.69
N GLU A 457 6.68 2.62 16.91
CA GLU A 457 7.94 2.73 16.16
C GLU A 457 9.16 2.85 17.09
N LEU A 458 9.03 3.55 18.21
CA LEU A 458 10.10 3.62 19.21
C LEU A 458 10.31 2.30 19.95
N ARG A 459 9.23 1.56 20.21
CA ARG A 459 9.29 0.22 20.81
C ARG A 459 9.96 -0.77 19.87
N ILE A 460 9.63 -0.72 18.60
CA ILE A 460 10.29 -1.53 17.56
C ILE A 460 11.78 -1.16 17.46
N MET A 461 12.11 0.12 17.46
CA MET A 461 13.51 0.56 17.44
C MET A 461 14.28 0.06 18.68
N ALA A 462 13.69 0.10 19.87
CA ALA A 462 14.29 -0.48 21.07
C ALA A 462 14.54 -1.98 20.92
N HIS A 463 13.59 -2.71 20.35
CA HIS A 463 13.73 -4.14 20.08
C HIS A 463 14.85 -4.44 19.07
N LEU A 464 14.84 -3.76 17.91
CA LEU A 464 15.79 -3.98 16.82
C LEU A 464 17.22 -3.61 17.22
N SER A 465 17.40 -2.43 17.85
CA SER A 465 18.71 -1.93 18.26
C SER A 465 19.27 -2.62 19.49
N GLY A 466 18.41 -3.18 20.34
CA GLY A 466 18.80 -3.67 21.65
C GLY A 466 19.43 -2.59 22.55
N ASP A 467 19.12 -1.32 22.32
CA ASP A 467 19.67 -0.19 23.07
C ASP A 467 19.20 -0.25 24.53
N GLU A 468 20.15 -0.38 25.45
CA GLU A 468 19.85 -0.57 26.86
C GLU A 468 19.07 0.58 27.50
N ALA A 469 19.31 1.81 27.02
CA ALA A 469 18.65 2.98 27.56
C ALA A 469 17.19 3.03 27.12
N LEU A 470 16.90 2.72 25.84
CA LEU A 470 15.54 2.60 25.33
C LEU A 470 14.79 1.43 25.97
N LEU A 471 15.42 0.25 26.06
CA LEU A 471 14.83 -0.92 26.71
C LEU A 471 14.43 -0.61 28.14
N ARG A 472 15.35 -0.01 28.92
CA ARG A 472 15.11 0.37 30.30
C ARG A 472 13.97 1.38 30.44
N ALA A 473 13.94 2.40 29.55
CA ALA A 473 12.89 3.40 29.56
C ALA A 473 11.50 2.77 29.39
N PHE A 474 11.35 1.87 28.42
CA PHE A 474 10.07 1.19 28.19
C PHE A 474 9.68 0.21 29.30
N HIS A 475 10.62 -0.54 29.88
CA HIS A 475 10.34 -1.42 31.01
C HIS A 475 9.94 -0.67 32.28
N GLN A 476 10.46 0.53 32.46
CA GLN A 476 10.12 1.40 33.59
C GLN A 476 8.90 2.30 33.33
N GLY A 477 8.27 2.22 32.16
CA GLY A 477 7.14 3.07 31.79
C GLY A 477 7.48 4.55 31.67
N LEU A 478 8.75 4.89 31.39
CA LEU A 478 9.20 6.26 31.25
C LEU A 478 8.80 6.85 29.89
N ASP A 479 8.47 8.13 29.89
CA ASP A 479 8.27 8.90 28.65
C ASP A 479 9.62 9.15 27.95
N VAL A 480 9.90 8.40 26.89
CA VAL A 480 11.14 8.48 26.11
C VAL A 480 11.38 9.90 25.58
N HIS A 481 10.33 10.61 25.14
CA HIS A 481 10.46 11.98 24.64
C HIS A 481 10.81 12.96 25.78
N LYS A 482 10.23 12.76 26.94
CA LYS A 482 10.52 13.54 28.14
C LYS A 482 11.95 13.28 28.62
N ALA A 483 12.39 12.02 28.62
CA ALA A 483 13.76 11.64 28.97
C ALA A 483 14.78 12.23 27.98
N THR A 484 14.52 12.15 26.67
CA THR A 484 15.35 12.78 25.64
C THR A 484 15.43 14.29 25.81
N ALA A 485 14.29 14.94 26.09
CA ALA A 485 14.27 16.39 26.32
C ALA A 485 15.11 16.79 27.54
N ALA A 486 14.98 16.06 28.64
CA ALA A 486 15.75 16.29 29.86
C ALA A 486 17.26 16.31 29.56
N GLU A 487 17.74 15.34 28.79
CA GLU A 487 19.16 15.25 28.43
C GLU A 487 19.60 16.31 27.40
N VAL A 488 18.80 16.51 26.36
CA VAL A 488 19.12 17.49 25.31
C VAL A 488 19.22 18.90 25.88
N PHE A 489 18.31 19.25 26.80
CA PHE A 489 18.26 20.58 27.43
C PHE A 489 19.02 20.69 28.76
N GLY A 490 19.59 19.57 29.26
CA GLY A 490 20.32 19.56 30.55
C GLY A 490 19.41 19.77 31.75
N LEU A 491 18.18 19.23 31.71
CA LEU A 491 17.14 19.38 32.73
C LEU A 491 16.87 18.04 33.43
N THR A 492 16.17 18.09 34.55
CA THR A 492 15.54 16.89 35.10
C THR A 492 14.20 16.61 34.38
N PRO A 493 13.72 15.36 34.30
CA PRO A 493 12.46 15.05 33.65
C PRO A 493 11.27 15.90 34.11
N ASP A 494 11.23 16.27 35.39
CA ASP A 494 10.13 17.07 35.96
C ASP A 494 10.18 18.55 35.53
N GLN A 495 11.33 19.03 35.10
CA GLN A 495 11.53 20.40 34.60
C GLN A 495 11.24 20.55 33.09
N VAL A 496 11.01 19.44 32.40
CA VAL A 496 10.75 19.44 30.94
C VAL A 496 9.37 20.03 30.65
N SER A 497 9.33 21.14 29.89
CA SER A 497 8.10 21.74 29.40
C SER A 497 7.46 20.90 28.27
N SER A 498 6.18 21.13 28.01
CA SER A 498 5.45 20.50 26.88
C SER A 498 6.08 20.83 25.53
N GLU A 499 6.63 22.02 25.37
CA GLU A 499 7.32 22.47 24.17
C GLU A 499 8.64 21.71 23.98
N GLN A 500 9.46 21.60 25.01
CA GLN A 500 10.71 20.85 24.98
C GLN A 500 10.47 19.36 24.70
N ARG A 501 9.41 18.78 25.28
CA ARG A 501 8.97 17.41 24.96
C ARG A 501 8.58 17.28 23.49
N ARG A 502 7.90 18.27 22.89
CA ARG A 502 7.56 18.31 21.47
C ARG A 502 8.80 18.38 20.59
N TYR A 503 9.80 19.21 20.96
CA TYR A 503 11.10 19.24 20.28
C TYR A 503 11.78 17.87 20.33
N ALA A 504 11.85 17.25 21.50
CA ALA A 504 12.44 15.92 21.65
C ALA A 504 11.70 14.85 20.85
N LYS A 505 10.37 14.94 20.72
CA LYS A 505 9.60 14.07 19.82
C LYS A 505 10.08 14.22 18.37
N THR A 506 10.27 15.44 17.87
CA THR A 506 10.78 15.70 16.52
C THR A 506 12.21 15.20 16.34
N ILE A 507 13.07 15.35 17.36
CA ILE A 507 14.44 14.83 17.35
C ILE A 507 14.43 13.31 17.30
N ASN A 508 13.70 12.65 18.19
CA ASN A 508 13.63 11.19 18.27
C ASN A 508 13.19 10.57 16.95
N PHE A 509 12.06 11.02 16.41
CA PHE A 509 11.58 10.49 15.13
C PHE A 509 12.49 10.89 13.97
N GLY A 510 12.94 12.14 13.91
CA GLY A 510 13.83 12.60 12.85
C GLY A 510 15.12 11.77 12.78
N LEU A 511 15.78 11.53 13.91
CA LEU A 511 17.05 10.81 13.95
C LEU A 511 16.88 9.31 13.69
N ILE A 512 15.82 8.70 14.23
CA ILE A 512 15.50 7.30 13.95
C ILE A 512 15.23 7.08 12.46
N TYR A 513 14.61 8.07 11.79
CA TYR A 513 14.40 8.05 10.35
C TYR A 513 15.61 8.49 9.51
N GLY A 514 16.76 8.71 10.12
CA GLY A 514 18.00 9.08 9.42
C GLY A 514 18.03 10.51 8.93
N MET A 515 17.36 11.44 9.63
CA MET A 515 17.36 12.86 9.32
C MET A 515 18.79 13.43 9.44
N SER A 516 19.20 14.22 8.46
CA SER A 516 20.50 14.92 8.49
C SER A 516 20.49 16.12 9.45
N ALA A 517 21.68 16.59 9.82
CA ALA A 517 21.81 17.81 10.63
C ALA A 517 21.13 19.04 9.99
N PHE A 518 21.19 19.15 8.67
CA PHE A 518 20.47 20.19 7.92
C PHE A 518 18.95 20.06 8.06
N GLY A 519 18.42 18.84 7.92
CA GLY A 519 16.99 18.58 8.11
C GLY A 519 16.52 18.88 9.53
N LEU A 520 17.32 18.49 10.54
CA LEU A 520 17.02 18.77 11.94
C LEU A 520 17.07 20.25 12.25
N ALA A 521 18.08 20.97 11.75
CA ALA A 521 18.21 22.42 11.89
C ALA A 521 16.98 23.16 11.34
N LYS A 522 16.53 22.77 10.13
CA LYS A 522 15.32 23.32 9.50
C LYS A 522 14.06 23.01 10.33
N ALA A 523 13.92 21.78 10.79
CA ALA A 523 12.72 21.34 11.54
C ALA A 523 12.57 22.00 12.91
N LEU A 524 13.69 22.37 13.55
CA LEU A 524 13.72 23.00 14.88
C LEU A 524 13.95 24.53 14.85
N GLY A 525 14.24 25.10 13.67
CA GLY A 525 14.57 26.52 13.55
C GLY A 525 15.91 26.92 14.25
N ILE A 526 16.88 26.01 14.27
CA ILE A 526 18.20 26.20 14.92
C ILE A 526 19.33 26.20 13.89
N ASP A 527 20.52 26.65 14.29
CA ASP A 527 21.69 26.58 13.42
C ASP A 527 22.20 25.13 13.23
N ASN A 528 22.92 24.90 12.13
CA ASN A 528 23.38 23.56 11.75
C ASN A 528 24.42 22.99 12.74
N GLY A 529 25.18 23.84 13.45
CA GLY A 529 26.13 23.44 14.49
C GLY A 529 25.41 22.89 15.72
N ALA A 530 24.37 23.59 16.18
CA ALA A 530 23.53 23.15 17.28
C ALA A 530 22.83 21.82 16.93
N ALA A 531 22.33 21.67 15.69
CA ALA A 531 21.73 20.42 15.24
C ALA A 531 22.72 19.24 15.24
N LYS A 532 23.98 19.45 14.81
CA LYS A 532 25.05 18.45 14.90
C LYS A 532 25.31 18.03 16.33
N ASN A 533 25.44 18.98 17.25
CA ASN A 533 25.65 18.71 18.67
C ASN A 533 24.50 17.89 19.28
N TYR A 534 23.25 18.17 18.89
CA TYR A 534 22.09 17.36 19.33
C TYR A 534 22.16 15.94 18.81
N ILE A 535 22.54 15.74 17.54
CA ILE A 535 22.70 14.41 16.93
C ILE A 535 23.80 13.62 17.66
N GLU A 536 24.93 14.25 17.94
CA GLU A 536 26.03 13.60 18.66
C GLU A 536 25.64 13.17 20.05
N ARG A 537 25.00 14.06 20.84
CA ARG A 537 24.48 13.70 22.19
C ARG A 537 23.44 12.61 22.15
N TYR A 538 22.52 12.65 21.18
CA TYR A 538 21.51 11.61 20.98
C TYR A 538 22.14 10.24 20.77
N PHE A 539 23.11 10.13 19.85
CA PHE A 539 23.77 8.85 19.57
C PHE A 539 24.82 8.44 20.63
N GLN A 540 25.32 9.37 21.46
CA GLN A 540 26.04 9.00 22.66
C GLN A 540 25.13 8.33 23.68
N ARG A 541 23.92 8.83 23.82
CA ARG A 541 22.90 8.24 24.72
C ARG A 541 22.35 6.91 24.19
N PHE A 542 22.00 6.87 22.94
CA PHE A 542 21.41 5.73 22.25
C PHE A 542 22.43 5.09 21.29
N ALA A 543 23.55 4.64 21.87
CA ALA A 543 24.64 4.07 21.07
C ALA A 543 24.23 2.78 20.34
N GLY A 544 23.30 2.01 20.92
CA GLY A 544 22.72 0.84 20.29
C GLY A 544 21.93 1.18 19.02
N VAL A 545 21.21 2.29 19.03
CA VAL A 545 20.47 2.77 17.84
C VAL A 545 21.44 3.10 16.70
N LYS A 546 22.52 3.84 17.01
CA LYS A 546 23.54 4.15 16.00
C LYS A 546 24.17 2.91 15.40
N ARG A 547 24.59 1.96 16.25
CA ARG A 547 25.16 0.68 15.81
C ARG A 547 24.20 -0.06 14.91
N TYR A 548 22.93 -0.22 15.29
CA TYR A 548 21.90 -0.84 14.46
C TYR A 548 21.76 -0.18 13.09
N MET A 549 21.73 1.17 13.04
CA MET A 549 21.63 1.91 11.77
C MET A 549 22.82 1.64 10.86
N ASP A 550 24.03 1.61 11.41
CA ASP A 550 25.25 1.37 10.63
C ASP A 550 25.32 -0.08 10.14
N GLU A 551 25.03 -1.06 11.00
CA GLU A 551 24.97 -2.50 10.66
C GLU A 551 23.90 -2.79 9.60
N THR A 552 22.72 -2.17 9.72
CA THR A 552 21.62 -2.35 8.75
C THR A 552 21.97 -1.81 7.37
N ARG A 553 22.68 -0.69 7.28
CA ARG A 553 23.17 -0.16 5.98
C ARG A 553 24.16 -1.13 5.33
N GLU A 554 25.13 -1.64 6.08
CA GLU A 554 26.13 -2.59 5.56
C GLU A 554 25.48 -3.93 5.16
N GLN A 555 24.54 -4.42 5.95
CA GLN A 555 23.75 -5.60 5.60
C GLN A 555 22.94 -5.37 4.31
N ALA A 556 22.27 -4.24 4.17
CA ALA A 556 21.51 -3.89 2.97
C ALA A 556 22.42 -3.84 1.74
N LYS A 557 23.62 -3.26 1.83
CA LYS A 557 24.60 -3.22 0.74
C LYS A 557 25.09 -4.60 0.31
N SER A 558 25.20 -5.54 1.25
CA SER A 558 25.69 -6.89 0.97
C SER A 558 24.64 -7.82 0.36
N GLN A 559 23.38 -7.71 0.78
CA GLN A 559 22.33 -8.65 0.39
C GLN A 559 21.20 -8.03 -0.49
N GLY A 560 21.20 -6.71 -0.67
CA GLY A 560 20.22 -6.01 -1.51
C GLY A 560 18.85 -5.80 -0.89
N TYR A 561 18.61 -6.26 0.34
CA TYR A 561 17.34 -6.09 1.07
C TYR A 561 17.57 -5.96 2.57
N VAL A 562 16.53 -5.58 3.29
CA VAL A 562 16.42 -5.63 4.74
C VAL A 562 15.19 -6.43 5.14
N GLU A 563 15.13 -6.91 6.39
CA GLU A 563 14.02 -7.73 6.89
C GLU A 563 13.34 -7.06 8.09
N THR A 564 12.04 -7.28 8.24
CA THR A 564 11.30 -7.00 9.47
C THR A 564 11.62 -8.05 10.54
N VAL A 565 11.16 -7.81 11.77
CA VAL A 565 11.26 -8.78 12.88
C VAL A 565 10.65 -10.14 12.50
N PHE A 566 9.63 -10.14 11.66
CA PHE A 566 8.91 -11.34 11.23
C PHE A 566 9.46 -11.98 9.96
N GLY A 567 10.43 -11.34 9.29
CA GLY A 567 11.09 -11.87 8.10
C GLY A 567 10.56 -11.35 6.77
N ARG A 568 9.70 -10.30 6.76
CA ARG A 568 9.31 -9.61 5.53
C ARG A 568 10.51 -8.95 4.90
N ARG A 569 10.76 -9.22 3.62
CA ARG A 569 11.87 -8.65 2.86
C ARG A 569 11.49 -7.38 2.14
N LEU A 570 12.32 -6.35 2.31
CA LEU A 570 12.17 -5.05 1.66
C LEU A 570 13.40 -4.82 0.79
N TYR A 571 13.24 -5.01 -0.51
CA TYR A 571 14.31 -4.90 -1.49
C TYR A 571 14.69 -3.45 -1.75
N LEU A 572 15.99 -3.19 -1.92
CA LEU A 572 16.60 -1.87 -2.07
C LEU A 572 17.48 -1.80 -3.33
N PRO A 573 16.89 -1.77 -4.52
CA PRO A 573 17.65 -1.83 -5.79
C PRO A 573 18.71 -0.72 -5.92
N GLU A 574 18.46 0.45 -5.33
CA GLU A 574 19.34 1.62 -5.42
C GLU A 574 20.40 1.70 -4.31
N ILE A 575 20.54 0.66 -3.45
CA ILE A 575 21.43 0.70 -2.27
C ILE A 575 22.92 0.84 -2.65
N ASN A 576 23.31 0.29 -3.79
CA ASN A 576 24.66 0.37 -4.34
C ASN A 576 24.74 1.29 -5.57
N SER A 577 23.73 2.15 -5.81
CA SER A 577 23.69 3.07 -6.94
C SER A 577 24.93 3.98 -6.98
N PRO A 578 25.57 4.18 -8.15
CA PRO A 578 26.64 5.16 -8.31
C PRO A 578 26.15 6.59 -8.12
N ASN A 579 24.83 6.83 -8.25
CA ASN A 579 24.19 8.11 -8.03
C ASN A 579 24.07 8.38 -6.51
N GLY A 580 24.85 9.33 -5.98
CA GLY A 580 24.89 9.66 -4.56
C GLY A 580 23.52 9.95 -3.93
N PRO A 581 22.67 10.84 -4.50
CA PRO A 581 21.30 11.08 -4.02
C PRO A 581 20.41 9.84 -3.96
N ARG A 582 20.45 8.97 -4.97
CA ARG A 582 19.68 7.71 -4.99
C ARG A 582 20.16 6.76 -3.92
N ARG A 583 21.46 6.54 -3.83
CA ARG A 583 22.07 5.73 -2.78
C ARG A 583 21.73 6.24 -1.38
N ALA A 584 21.85 7.53 -1.12
CA ALA A 584 21.49 8.12 0.17
C ALA A 584 19.98 7.95 0.50
N GLY A 585 19.11 7.97 -0.53
CA GLY A 585 17.70 7.64 -0.40
C GLY A 585 17.49 6.20 0.02
N ALA A 586 18.16 5.24 -0.65
CA ALA A 586 18.10 3.81 -0.34
C ALA A 586 18.69 3.49 1.04
N GLU A 587 19.78 4.15 1.46
CA GLU A 587 20.34 4.01 2.81
C GLU A 587 19.38 4.46 3.91
N ARG A 588 18.63 5.55 3.70
CA ARG A 588 17.56 5.96 4.63
C ARG A 588 16.40 4.95 4.63
N ALA A 589 16.00 4.47 3.46
CA ALA A 589 14.98 3.43 3.33
C ALA A 589 15.39 2.15 4.05
N ALA A 590 16.68 1.74 3.97
CA ALA A 590 17.22 0.58 4.68
C ALA A 590 17.01 0.65 6.20
N ILE A 591 17.17 1.82 6.79
CA ILE A 591 17.00 2.02 8.24
C ILE A 591 15.52 2.01 8.61
N ASN A 592 14.67 2.65 7.80
CA ASN A 592 13.25 2.85 8.12
C ASN A 592 12.40 1.63 7.83
N ALA A 593 12.72 0.89 6.77
CA ALA A 593 11.90 -0.19 6.27
C ALA A 593 11.69 -1.33 7.30
N PRO A 594 12.70 -1.81 8.06
CA PRO A 594 12.47 -2.82 9.08
C PRO A 594 11.53 -2.36 10.19
N MET A 595 11.62 -1.09 10.59
CA MET A 595 10.77 -0.53 11.64
C MET A 595 9.33 -0.35 11.15
N GLN A 596 9.14 0.31 10.02
CA GLN A 596 7.82 0.53 9.44
C GLN A 596 7.14 -0.78 9.03
N GLY A 597 7.90 -1.72 8.46
CA GLY A 597 7.40 -3.02 8.08
C GLY A 597 7.03 -3.88 9.29
N THR A 598 7.80 -3.82 10.37
CA THR A 598 7.44 -4.52 11.60
C THR A 598 6.17 -3.93 12.22
N ALA A 599 5.98 -2.60 12.20
CA ALA A 599 4.73 -1.99 12.64
C ALA A 599 3.53 -2.46 11.79
N ALA A 600 3.72 -2.56 10.46
CA ALA A 600 2.70 -3.10 9.56
C ALA A 600 2.39 -4.57 9.85
N ASP A 601 3.38 -5.40 10.12
CA ASP A 601 3.18 -6.80 10.50
C ASP A 601 2.44 -6.91 11.84
N LEU A 602 2.78 -6.09 12.83
CA LEU A 602 2.12 -6.07 14.14
C LEU A 602 0.64 -5.68 14.04
N ILE A 603 0.30 -4.66 13.26
CA ILE A 603 -1.11 -4.25 13.12
C ILE A 603 -1.93 -5.31 12.34
N LYS A 604 -1.33 -6.01 11.38
CA LYS A 604 -1.95 -7.15 10.70
C LYS A 604 -2.21 -8.31 11.67
N LEU A 605 -1.22 -8.68 12.46
CA LEU A 605 -1.38 -9.70 13.50
C LEU A 605 -2.45 -9.30 14.52
N SER A 606 -2.52 -8.01 14.88
CA SER A 606 -3.58 -7.48 15.76
C SER A 606 -4.97 -7.61 15.15
N MET A 607 -5.13 -7.26 13.87
CA MET A 607 -6.40 -7.44 13.16
C MET A 607 -6.86 -8.90 13.20
N ILE A 608 -5.94 -9.84 12.93
CA ILE A 608 -6.21 -11.27 12.95
C ILE A 608 -6.61 -11.73 14.36
N ALA A 609 -5.83 -11.36 15.38
CA ALA A 609 -6.07 -11.76 16.77
C ALA A 609 -7.37 -11.18 17.33
N VAL A 610 -7.64 -9.91 17.04
CA VAL A 610 -8.85 -9.21 17.49
C VAL A 610 -10.08 -9.81 16.82
N GLN A 611 -10.06 -10.05 15.50
CA GLN A 611 -11.18 -10.68 14.80
C GLN A 611 -11.46 -12.08 15.32
N ALA A 612 -10.40 -12.90 15.49
CA ALA A 612 -10.53 -14.23 16.06
C ALA A 612 -11.06 -14.21 17.50
N GLY A 613 -10.69 -13.21 18.30
CA GLY A 613 -11.19 -13.01 19.65
C GLY A 613 -12.67 -12.65 19.69
N ILE A 614 -13.10 -11.72 18.83
CA ILE A 614 -14.51 -11.32 18.67
C ILE A 614 -15.36 -12.55 18.30
N ASP A 615 -14.91 -13.34 17.32
CA ASP A 615 -15.62 -14.53 16.84
C ASP A 615 -15.70 -15.62 17.93
N ARG A 616 -14.58 -15.92 18.58
CA ARG A 616 -14.49 -16.91 19.66
C ARG A 616 -15.42 -16.59 20.81
N GLU A 617 -15.53 -15.32 21.18
CA GLU A 617 -16.38 -14.86 22.27
C GLU A 617 -17.79 -14.48 21.83
N GLN A 618 -18.11 -14.66 20.54
CA GLN A 618 -19.42 -14.38 19.93
C GLN A 618 -19.92 -12.95 20.22
N ARG A 619 -19.01 -11.96 20.14
CA ARG A 619 -19.33 -10.56 20.39
C ARG A 619 -20.00 -9.91 19.17
N LYS A 620 -20.81 -8.90 19.43
CA LYS A 620 -21.46 -8.08 18.38
C LYS A 620 -20.57 -6.92 17.90
N THR A 621 -19.53 -6.62 18.64
CA THR A 621 -18.49 -5.64 18.27
C THR A 621 -17.92 -5.95 16.90
N LYS A 622 -17.68 -4.92 16.09
CA LYS A 622 -17.15 -5.05 14.73
C LYS A 622 -15.92 -4.17 14.56
N VAL A 623 -14.89 -4.68 13.93
CA VAL A 623 -13.81 -3.85 13.39
C VAL A 623 -14.33 -3.21 12.11
N ILE A 624 -14.27 -1.88 11.99
CA ILE A 624 -14.85 -1.12 10.88
C ILE A 624 -13.81 -0.35 10.06
N MET A 625 -12.67 -0.03 10.63
CA MET A 625 -11.54 0.61 9.91
C MET A 625 -10.20 0.19 10.51
N GLN A 626 -9.16 0.27 9.68
CA GLN A 626 -7.76 0.25 10.06
C GLN A 626 -7.11 1.54 9.54
N VAL A 627 -6.49 2.32 10.43
CA VAL A 627 -5.88 3.61 10.11
C VAL A 627 -4.52 3.70 10.78
N HIS A 628 -3.42 3.69 10.00
CA HIS A 628 -2.05 3.67 10.51
C HIS A 628 -1.80 2.53 11.51
N ASP A 629 -1.62 2.83 12.79
CA ASP A 629 -1.36 1.86 13.86
C ASP A 629 -2.62 1.63 14.75
N GLU A 630 -3.79 2.03 14.25
CA GLU A 630 -5.08 2.09 14.93
C GLU A 630 -6.08 1.10 14.33
N LEU A 631 -6.86 0.46 15.18
CA LEU A 631 -8.08 -0.28 14.82
C LEU A 631 -9.31 0.47 15.36
N VAL A 632 -10.28 0.73 14.49
CA VAL A 632 -11.52 1.42 14.84
C VAL A 632 -12.68 0.44 14.86
N PHE A 633 -13.52 0.55 15.87
CA PHE A 633 -14.61 -0.38 16.16
C PHE A 633 -15.96 0.33 16.24
N GLU A 634 -16.99 -0.38 15.85
CA GLU A 634 -18.36 -0.16 16.27
C GLU A 634 -18.65 -1.13 17.41
N VAL A 635 -18.93 -0.61 18.59
CA VAL A 635 -19.09 -1.40 19.82
C VAL A 635 -20.45 -1.13 20.48
N PRO A 636 -21.29 -2.16 20.73
CA PRO A 636 -22.48 -2.02 21.56
C PRO A 636 -22.12 -1.47 22.95
N GLU A 637 -22.97 -0.63 23.51
CA GLU A 637 -22.70 0.03 24.81
C GLU A 637 -22.44 -0.99 25.94
N ASP A 638 -23.11 -2.14 25.93
CA ASP A 638 -22.92 -3.23 26.89
C ASP A 638 -21.62 -4.01 26.72
N GLU A 639 -20.94 -3.89 25.57
CA GLU A 639 -19.66 -4.52 25.31
C GLU A 639 -18.44 -3.59 25.52
N VAL A 640 -18.65 -2.31 25.80
CA VAL A 640 -17.57 -1.30 25.95
C VAL A 640 -16.58 -1.68 27.06
N ALA A 641 -17.07 -2.12 28.24
CA ALA A 641 -16.21 -2.49 29.33
C ALA A 641 -15.33 -3.71 29.02
N TRP A 642 -15.91 -4.68 28.31
CA TRP A 642 -15.19 -5.84 27.80
C TRP A 642 -14.13 -5.43 26.77
N LEU A 643 -14.49 -4.62 25.77
CA LEU A 643 -13.57 -4.19 24.71
C LEU A 643 -12.35 -3.48 25.27
N LYS A 644 -12.53 -2.60 26.26
CA LYS A 644 -11.41 -1.87 26.92
C LYS A 644 -10.39 -2.78 27.62
N VAL A 645 -10.74 -4.02 27.91
CA VAL A 645 -9.83 -5.00 28.54
C VAL A 645 -9.30 -5.99 27.52
N ALA A 646 -10.18 -6.58 26.71
CA ALA A 646 -9.81 -7.67 25.79
C ALA A 646 -8.95 -7.20 24.60
N VAL A 647 -9.33 -6.12 23.94
CA VAL A 647 -8.65 -5.66 22.74
C VAL A 647 -7.21 -5.21 23.01
N PRO A 648 -6.90 -4.35 24.02
CA PRO A 648 -5.53 -4.02 24.34
C PRO A 648 -4.66 -5.23 24.66
N GLN A 649 -5.22 -6.20 25.39
CA GLN A 649 -4.50 -7.43 25.72
C GLN A 649 -4.17 -8.25 24.47
N TRP A 650 -5.15 -8.44 23.57
CA TRP A 650 -4.90 -9.17 22.33
C TRP A 650 -3.88 -8.46 21.44
N MET A 651 -3.95 -7.13 21.34
CA MET A 651 -2.96 -6.36 20.58
C MET A 651 -1.56 -6.43 21.22
N ALA A 652 -1.46 -6.48 22.55
CA ALA A 652 -0.19 -6.60 23.24
C ALA A 652 0.44 -8.01 23.09
N ASP A 653 -0.38 -9.04 22.99
CA ASP A 653 0.06 -10.45 23.00
C ASP A 653 0.42 -11.01 21.62
N VAL A 654 0.27 -10.21 20.52
CA VAL A 654 0.52 -10.71 19.15
C VAL A 654 2.00 -11.04 18.90
N ALA A 655 2.92 -10.47 19.66
CA ALA A 655 4.34 -10.71 19.49
C ALA A 655 5.13 -10.50 20.81
N ALA A 656 6.14 -11.33 21.02
CA ALA A 656 7.09 -11.18 22.12
C ALA A 656 8.29 -10.32 21.68
N LEU A 657 8.21 -9.01 21.88
CA LEU A 657 9.34 -8.11 21.69
C LEU A 657 10.17 -7.99 22.97
N LYS A 658 11.38 -7.42 22.85
CA LYS A 658 12.24 -7.08 24.02
C LYS A 658 11.65 -5.99 24.91
N VAL A 659 10.56 -5.36 24.50
CA VAL A 659 9.78 -4.35 25.22
C VAL A 659 8.31 -4.72 25.17
N PRO A 660 7.50 -4.35 26.17
CA PRO A 660 6.06 -4.63 26.14
C PRO A 660 5.41 -3.83 25.02
N LEU A 661 4.46 -4.45 24.29
CA LEU A 661 3.54 -3.76 23.41
C LEU A 661 2.38 -3.22 24.27
N LEU A 662 1.99 -1.99 24.04
CA LEU A 662 0.87 -1.35 24.74
C LEU A 662 -0.09 -0.74 23.70
N ALA A 663 -1.38 -1.04 23.88
CA ALA A 663 -2.45 -0.41 23.10
C ALA A 663 -3.35 0.36 24.07
N GLU A 664 -3.80 1.53 23.64
CA GLU A 664 -4.71 2.41 24.40
C GLU A 664 -6.07 2.43 23.70
N VAL A 665 -7.16 2.46 24.47
CA VAL A 665 -8.53 2.47 23.93
C VAL A 665 -9.26 3.73 24.34
N GLY A 666 -9.64 4.52 23.35
CA GLY A 666 -10.61 5.60 23.48
C GLY A 666 -12.01 5.17 23.03
N VAL A 667 -13.07 5.81 23.56
CA VAL A 667 -14.46 5.54 23.20
C VAL A 667 -15.22 6.86 23.14
N GLY A 668 -16.03 7.05 22.10
CA GLY A 668 -16.81 8.24 21.88
C GLY A 668 -18.05 7.99 21.02
N ILE A 669 -18.87 9.02 20.85
CA ILE A 669 -20.05 8.96 19.97
C ILE A 669 -19.68 9.02 18.49
N ASN A 670 -18.45 9.44 18.19
CA ASN A 670 -17.88 9.51 16.85
C ASN A 670 -16.36 9.25 16.91
N TRP A 671 -15.73 9.17 15.75
CA TRP A 671 -14.32 8.84 15.66
C TRP A 671 -13.39 9.93 16.24
N ASP A 672 -13.75 11.22 16.14
CA ASP A 672 -12.93 12.29 16.74
C ASP A 672 -12.86 12.19 18.26
N GLN A 673 -13.99 11.84 18.91
CA GLN A 673 -14.04 11.66 20.36
C GLN A 673 -13.43 10.35 20.87
N ALA A 674 -13.34 9.35 20.00
CA ALA A 674 -12.76 8.06 20.33
C ALA A 674 -11.23 8.03 20.24
N HIS A 675 -10.60 9.07 19.65
CA HIS A 675 -9.15 9.12 19.35
C HIS A 675 -8.37 9.97 20.34
#